data_c6f8fb5357c29bc0ae84d83ac60a23af
#
_entry.id   c6f8fb5357c29bc0ae84d83ac60a23af
#
_cell.length_a   1.000
_cell.length_b   1.000
_cell.length_c   1.000
_cell.angle_alpha   90.00
_cell.angle_beta   90.00
_cell.angle_gamma   90.00
#
_symmetry.space_group_name_H-M   'P 1'
#
loop_
_entity.id
_entity.type
_entity.pdbx_description
1 polymer ?
#
loop_
_entity_poly.entity_id
_entity_poly.type
_entity_poly.pdbx_seq_one_letter_code
_entity_poly.pdbx_strand_id
1 'polypeptide(L)'
;MRSWLPHPSSLPAPVHLLITVLLAVSGAVGAQSAAVPDLRGPITEVRVEGTDTYADIVRTLISARVGTPAERIDLEAERNRVYGLGTFASASVSLLDEEAGPVLRVRVEEHPPIGEIAFDGVRSVEASRLRQLLAREHLLESGRVYNAGRADEAARSIAQAYRSEGFPFEPVVTLETAAAPELADRDERAPLRVRYVVDEAATVERIEFAESSVLSERVLDEAFEPVLDAEDGAFEIGRYRAAVQSVGTAYAERGFRQSGIDLEATRLRDGVLRVAFRELRIGSIDTTPLGIDASELSLEPGDLFDYDTLLADVRRVAAGRSGDVRLVPLVSQSGTVRVTFELGPPDTAGEIEELRFEGNSVLSDEDLHELVTMEEGDTFTSTLAEEDFRRISQAYAEAGYLIANRPDYNWLDGTYVQRIVEFRVGEYDLAWGDAEPSVEPFVILRELPEPGEVLSLDALDDGLRKLVRDGAVRPVDRQIVPREEGAEDEVVVRIVLERAQTGLFQPAATYSTSDGFSANVAVSERNLWGRGHSVEAEIDARTSRLGFLLGGNVRYTVPWLYLDVGDFQQVPTSVSASLFSDVRSGQPLSDGGATRVAYPGADGGEANEVPIGTYTRRDTGLSLTAGRPLGEDFRIRARARASVSQVAVEPRRGECVVEDGSVENPDDCSLPWNQAAEYAPIGGLSGFLGSDLTYDARDSAEFPREGIAGNASLGVGFGNDFAVDGERTGYAYLPVELGVKSYLTVADLLPDEVEDRNHVLAARLNVGHQFGGAYPVSNRFVVGQTPNEATMVRGYRDSDFDLSRTYATAAFEYRYDFELSTIATQTVIAIAFADVAWASGVPGFEEYGAPVFASAGVGVQVNLGFSGVQLPALRFDYGFSERNPTGVFAFRVGTVF
;
A
#
# COMPACT_ATOMS: atom_id res chain seq x y z
N MET A 1 -27.12 -11.76 44.94
CA MET A 1 -26.95 -11.03 43.69
C MET A 1 -27.48 -11.85 42.51
N ARG A 2 -28.76 -11.92 42.35
CA ARG A 2 -29.48 -12.51 41.24
C ARG A 2 -30.68 -11.61 41.03
N SER A 3 -30.70 -10.85 39.94
CA SER A 3 -31.89 -10.22 39.33
C SER A 3 -31.52 -8.92 38.63
N TRP A 4 -31.06 -9.05 37.40
CA TRP A 4 -31.06 -7.94 36.40
C TRP A 4 -30.64 -8.53 35.07
N LEU A 5 -31.49 -9.38 34.50
CA LEU A 5 -31.51 -9.68 33.07
C LEU A 5 -32.96 -9.58 32.63
N PRO A 6 -33.30 -8.73 31.66
CA PRO A 6 -34.64 -8.70 31.09
C PRO A 6 -34.94 -9.97 30.31
N HIS A 7 -36.19 -10.37 30.32
CA HIS A 7 -36.78 -11.55 29.66
C HIS A 7 -36.55 -11.48 28.13
N PRO A 8 -36.33 -12.61 27.44
CA PRO A 8 -36.01 -12.66 26.03
C PRO A 8 -37.17 -12.37 25.03
N SER A 9 -38.27 -11.77 25.50
CA SER A 9 -39.43 -11.51 24.66
C SER A 9 -39.58 -10.06 24.14
N SER A 10 -38.54 -9.22 24.31
CA SER A 10 -38.56 -7.80 23.94
C SER A 10 -37.55 -7.36 22.90
N LEU A 11 -36.97 -8.27 22.11
CA LEU A 11 -36.11 -7.92 20.98
C LEU A 11 -36.91 -7.83 19.67
N PRO A 12 -36.73 -6.79 18.85
CA PRO A 12 -37.45 -6.65 17.60
C PRO A 12 -37.12 -7.72 16.57
N ALA A 13 -38.11 -8.12 15.80
CA ALA A 13 -38.13 -9.23 14.85
C ALA A 13 -36.93 -9.44 13.90
N PRO A 14 -36.13 -8.42 13.50
CA PRO A 14 -34.99 -8.66 12.59
C PRO A 14 -33.79 -9.35 13.24
N VAL A 15 -33.67 -9.34 14.58
CA VAL A 15 -32.55 -10.00 15.28
C VAL A 15 -32.73 -11.52 15.40
N HIS A 16 -33.98 -12.00 15.38
CA HIS A 16 -34.27 -13.43 15.42
C HIS A 16 -33.99 -14.15 14.09
N LEU A 17 -34.02 -13.42 12.97
CA LEU A 17 -33.74 -14.02 11.66
C LEU A 17 -32.23 -14.32 11.46
N LEU A 18 -31.37 -13.53 12.08
CA LEU A 18 -29.91 -13.70 11.95
C LEU A 18 -29.37 -14.89 12.75
N ILE A 19 -30.00 -15.24 13.86
CA ILE A 19 -29.57 -16.34 14.75
C ILE A 19 -30.08 -17.71 14.24
N THR A 20 -31.19 -17.72 13.51
CA THR A 20 -31.78 -18.98 13.02
C THR A 20 -31.12 -19.51 11.73
N VAL A 21 -30.44 -18.64 10.99
CA VAL A 21 -29.70 -19.04 9.78
C VAL A 21 -28.34 -19.68 10.13
N LEU A 22 -27.79 -19.44 11.31
CA LEU A 22 -26.50 -19.98 11.76
C LEU A 22 -26.57 -21.38 12.37
N LEU A 23 -27.73 -21.99 12.58
CA LEU A 23 -27.89 -23.25 13.28
C LEU A 23 -28.42 -24.45 12.44
N ALA A 24 -28.56 -24.29 11.11
CA ALA A 24 -29.21 -25.28 10.27
C ALA A 24 -28.29 -26.06 9.31
N VAL A 25 -26.98 -26.11 9.52
CA VAL A 25 -26.08 -26.92 8.69
C VAL A 25 -25.20 -27.82 9.56
N SER A 26 -25.79 -28.87 10.06
CA SER A 26 -25.02 -30.05 10.50
C SER A 26 -25.91 -31.28 10.35
N GLY A 27 -25.61 -32.09 9.37
CA GLY A 27 -26.17 -33.44 9.33
C GLY A 27 -26.17 -34.14 7.97
N ALA A 28 -25.38 -35.18 7.90
CA ALA A 28 -25.48 -36.36 7.03
C ALA A 28 -24.71 -36.39 5.71
N VAL A 29 -23.52 -36.99 5.80
CA VAL A 29 -22.80 -37.56 4.66
C VAL A 29 -23.23 -39.04 4.49
N GLY A 30 -23.72 -39.34 3.31
CA GLY A 30 -23.86 -40.71 2.84
C GLY A 30 -23.45 -40.79 1.37
N ALA A 31 -22.32 -41.43 1.10
CA ALA A 31 -21.81 -41.59 -0.23
C ALA A 31 -22.62 -42.62 -1.03
N GLN A 32 -23.18 -42.22 -2.16
CA GLN A 32 -23.58 -43.12 -3.23
C GLN A 32 -23.05 -42.59 -4.55
N SER A 33 -22.23 -43.44 -5.19
CA SER A 33 -21.81 -43.25 -6.59
C SER A 33 -23.05 -43.34 -7.48
N ALA A 34 -23.50 -42.20 -7.98
CA ALA A 34 -24.57 -42.13 -8.94
C ALA A 34 -23.97 -42.10 -10.35
N ALA A 35 -24.50 -42.90 -11.23
CA ALA A 35 -24.21 -42.91 -12.68
C ALA A 35 -24.46 -41.52 -13.26
N VAL A 36 -23.55 -41.07 -14.12
CA VAL A 36 -23.63 -39.79 -14.82
C VAL A 36 -24.91 -39.75 -15.64
N PRO A 37 -25.87 -38.88 -15.38
CA PRO A 37 -27.06 -38.75 -16.23
C PRO A 37 -26.64 -38.26 -17.61
N ASP A 38 -27.19 -38.78 -18.68
CA ASP A 38 -27.02 -38.34 -20.07
C ASP A 38 -27.81 -37.03 -20.29
N LEU A 39 -27.33 -35.95 -19.64
CA LEU A 39 -27.96 -34.62 -19.65
C LEU A 39 -27.60 -33.89 -20.94
N ARG A 40 -28.62 -33.51 -21.70
CA ARG A 40 -28.49 -32.79 -22.97
C ARG A 40 -29.01 -31.36 -22.81
N GLY A 41 -28.30 -30.43 -23.42
CA GLY A 41 -28.68 -28.99 -23.44
C GLY A 41 -27.64 -28.08 -22.80
N PRO A 42 -27.84 -26.73 -22.93
CA PRO A 42 -26.92 -25.77 -22.35
C PRO A 42 -27.06 -25.69 -20.83
N ILE A 43 -25.92 -25.58 -20.11
CA ILE A 43 -25.97 -25.33 -18.67
C ILE A 43 -26.59 -23.99 -18.38
N THR A 44 -27.43 -23.95 -17.35
CA THR A 44 -28.18 -22.75 -16.93
C THR A 44 -27.49 -22.02 -15.79
N GLU A 45 -26.69 -22.71 -14.99
CA GLU A 45 -25.99 -22.18 -13.85
C GLU A 45 -24.67 -22.92 -13.60
N VAL A 46 -23.64 -22.20 -13.09
CA VAL A 46 -22.44 -22.76 -12.48
C VAL A 46 -22.50 -22.48 -10.99
N ARG A 47 -22.75 -23.53 -10.20
CA ARG A 47 -22.91 -23.43 -8.75
C ARG A 47 -21.67 -23.95 -8.03
N VAL A 48 -21.03 -23.09 -7.24
CA VAL A 48 -19.88 -23.43 -6.40
C VAL A 48 -20.34 -23.60 -4.96
N GLU A 49 -20.01 -24.73 -4.35
CA GLU A 49 -20.38 -25.09 -2.98
C GLU A 49 -19.11 -25.45 -2.18
N GLY A 50 -19.08 -25.07 -0.88
CA GLY A 50 -18.03 -25.45 0.06
C GLY A 50 -16.91 -24.39 0.22
N THR A 51 -17.00 -23.28 -0.48
CA THR A 51 -16.15 -22.10 -0.29
C THR A 51 -16.94 -20.83 -0.65
N ASP A 52 -16.87 -19.85 0.20
CA ASP A 52 -17.34 -18.50 -0.12
C ASP A 52 -16.17 -17.63 -0.60
N THR A 53 -15.02 -17.80 0.03
CA THR A 53 -13.80 -17.01 -0.23
C THR A 53 -13.25 -17.20 -1.64
N TYR A 54 -13.24 -18.45 -2.14
CA TYR A 54 -12.66 -18.78 -3.44
C TYR A 54 -13.70 -19.03 -4.54
N ALA A 55 -15.00 -18.80 -4.25
CA ALA A 55 -16.08 -19.15 -5.18
C ALA A 55 -15.92 -18.46 -6.55
N ASP A 56 -15.53 -17.19 -6.58
CA ASP A 56 -15.36 -16.44 -7.82
C ASP A 56 -14.09 -16.87 -8.60
N ILE A 57 -13.03 -17.22 -7.89
CA ILE A 57 -11.81 -17.77 -8.48
C ILE A 57 -12.14 -19.11 -9.15
N VAL A 58 -12.87 -19.97 -8.46
CA VAL A 58 -13.32 -21.27 -9.01
C VAL A 58 -14.19 -21.06 -10.24
N ARG A 59 -15.16 -20.13 -10.20
CA ARG A 59 -15.98 -19.80 -11.38
C ARG A 59 -15.17 -19.29 -12.56
N THR A 60 -14.08 -18.55 -12.29
CA THR A 60 -13.21 -18.00 -13.33
C THR A 60 -12.35 -19.08 -13.98
N LEU A 61 -11.87 -20.04 -13.19
CA LEU A 61 -11.01 -21.14 -13.65
C LEU A 61 -11.73 -22.18 -14.50
N ILE A 62 -13.00 -22.43 -14.19
CA ILE A 62 -13.83 -23.37 -14.97
C ILE A 62 -13.98 -22.83 -16.40
N SER A 63 -13.71 -23.67 -17.40
CA SER A 63 -13.87 -23.29 -18.81
C SER A 63 -15.33 -23.27 -19.26
N ALA A 64 -16.16 -24.10 -18.62
CA ALA A 64 -17.58 -24.15 -18.89
C ALA A 64 -18.28 -22.87 -18.43
N ARG A 65 -19.12 -22.27 -19.26
CA ARG A 65 -19.92 -21.09 -18.97
C ARG A 65 -21.39 -21.38 -19.11
N VAL A 66 -22.25 -20.56 -18.49
CA VAL A 66 -23.68 -20.61 -18.76
C VAL A 66 -23.91 -20.55 -20.28
N GLY A 67 -24.68 -21.46 -20.81
CA GLY A 67 -24.91 -21.66 -22.26
C GLY A 67 -24.00 -22.72 -22.91
N THR A 68 -22.97 -23.24 -22.22
CA THR A 68 -22.17 -24.37 -22.75
C THR A 68 -23.00 -25.65 -22.78
N PRO A 69 -23.01 -26.43 -23.89
CA PRO A 69 -23.70 -27.71 -23.94
C PRO A 69 -23.12 -28.71 -22.93
N ALA A 70 -23.96 -29.29 -22.08
CA ALA A 70 -23.55 -30.18 -21.00
C ALA A 70 -22.72 -31.38 -21.49
N GLU A 71 -23.05 -31.90 -22.67
CA GLU A 71 -22.35 -33.02 -23.32
C GLU A 71 -20.93 -32.69 -23.80
N ARG A 72 -20.55 -31.41 -23.80
CA ARG A 72 -19.19 -30.95 -24.19
C ARG A 72 -18.29 -30.67 -23.00
N ILE A 73 -18.80 -30.79 -21.78
CA ILE A 73 -18.04 -30.48 -20.59
C ILE A 73 -17.28 -31.73 -20.16
N ASP A 74 -15.97 -31.61 -20.12
CA ASP A 74 -15.09 -32.60 -19.50
C ASP A 74 -15.03 -32.33 -17.99
N LEU A 75 -15.87 -33.02 -17.24
CA LEU A 75 -16.00 -32.88 -15.79
C LEU A 75 -14.68 -33.21 -15.06
N GLU A 76 -13.88 -34.10 -15.59
CA GLU A 76 -12.60 -34.48 -15.01
C GLU A 76 -11.56 -33.41 -15.23
N ALA A 77 -11.51 -32.83 -16.42
CA ALA A 77 -10.66 -31.71 -16.72
C ALA A 77 -11.02 -30.47 -15.88
N GLU A 78 -12.32 -30.18 -15.71
CA GLU A 78 -12.78 -29.07 -14.86
C GLU A 78 -12.44 -29.33 -13.37
N ARG A 79 -12.62 -30.57 -12.88
CA ARG A 79 -12.20 -30.94 -11.53
C ARG A 79 -10.70 -30.72 -11.34
N ASN A 80 -9.89 -31.16 -12.30
CA ASN A 80 -8.43 -31.04 -12.19
C ASN A 80 -7.94 -29.60 -12.22
N ARG A 81 -8.61 -28.70 -12.97
CA ARG A 81 -8.31 -27.25 -12.91
C ARG A 81 -8.57 -26.66 -11.53
N VAL A 82 -9.71 -26.98 -10.95
CA VAL A 82 -10.08 -26.50 -9.61
C VAL A 82 -9.14 -27.06 -8.54
N TYR A 83 -8.87 -28.37 -8.60
CA TYR A 83 -7.97 -29.02 -7.66
C TYR A 83 -6.52 -28.52 -7.80
N GLY A 84 -6.11 -28.16 -9.01
CA GLY A 84 -4.78 -27.59 -9.31
C GLY A 84 -4.48 -26.24 -8.67
N LEU A 85 -5.48 -25.55 -8.09
CA LEU A 85 -5.26 -24.38 -7.25
C LEU A 85 -4.45 -24.67 -5.98
N GLY A 86 -4.41 -25.95 -5.54
CA GLY A 86 -3.69 -26.33 -4.32
C GLY A 86 -4.33 -25.89 -3.00
N THR A 87 -5.40 -25.11 -3.04
CA THR A 87 -6.12 -24.57 -1.87
C THR A 87 -7.17 -25.55 -1.33
N PHE A 88 -7.60 -26.50 -2.15
CA PHE A 88 -8.67 -27.43 -1.79
C PHE A 88 -8.16 -28.83 -1.47
N ALA A 89 -8.61 -29.37 -0.32
CA ALA A 89 -8.36 -30.73 0.09
C ALA A 89 -9.13 -31.72 -0.78
N SER A 90 -10.31 -31.33 -1.27
CA SER A 90 -11.09 -32.09 -2.23
C SER A 90 -11.84 -31.19 -3.21
N ALA A 91 -12.01 -31.67 -4.44
CA ALA A 91 -12.83 -31.02 -5.45
C ALA A 91 -13.63 -32.09 -6.23
N SER A 92 -14.90 -31.83 -6.47
CA SER A 92 -15.76 -32.64 -7.30
C SER A 92 -16.61 -31.76 -8.22
N VAL A 93 -16.73 -32.16 -9.47
CA VAL A 93 -17.56 -31.48 -10.47
C VAL A 93 -18.60 -32.45 -10.99
N SER A 94 -19.86 -32.06 -11.01
CA SER A 94 -20.98 -32.87 -11.42
C SER A 94 -22.05 -32.02 -12.11
N LEU A 95 -22.81 -32.68 -13.00
CA LEU A 95 -24.00 -32.07 -13.58
C LEU A 95 -25.24 -32.51 -12.82
N LEU A 96 -26.09 -31.54 -12.52
CA LEU A 96 -27.41 -31.75 -11.89
C LEU A 96 -28.50 -31.48 -12.91
N ASP A 97 -29.55 -32.28 -12.87
CA ASP A 97 -30.78 -32.05 -13.64
C ASP A 97 -31.78 -31.26 -12.77
N GLU A 98 -32.00 -30.00 -13.11
CA GLU A 98 -32.97 -29.15 -12.41
C GLU A 98 -34.08 -28.70 -13.40
N GLU A 99 -35.21 -28.26 -12.87
CA GLU A 99 -36.38 -27.87 -13.72
C GLU A 99 -36.06 -26.78 -14.73
N ALA A 100 -35.05 -25.93 -14.43
CA ALA A 100 -34.57 -24.84 -15.31
C ALA A 100 -33.54 -25.31 -16.37
N GLY A 101 -33.07 -26.56 -16.29
CA GLY A 101 -32.04 -27.15 -17.16
C GLY A 101 -30.80 -27.62 -16.39
N PRO A 102 -29.77 -28.12 -17.09
CA PRO A 102 -28.57 -28.67 -16.46
C PRO A 102 -27.79 -27.56 -15.67
N VAL A 103 -27.39 -27.90 -14.44
CA VAL A 103 -26.57 -27.06 -13.57
C VAL A 103 -25.22 -27.73 -13.36
N LEU A 104 -24.13 -27.01 -13.63
CA LEU A 104 -22.78 -27.47 -13.31
C LEU A 104 -22.50 -27.15 -11.84
N ARG A 105 -22.46 -28.20 -11.02
CA ARG A 105 -22.14 -28.07 -9.59
C ARG A 105 -20.69 -28.43 -9.35
N VAL A 106 -19.96 -27.48 -8.76
CA VAL A 106 -18.59 -27.64 -8.28
C VAL A 106 -18.62 -27.62 -6.77
N ARG A 107 -18.27 -28.74 -6.15
CA ARG A 107 -18.17 -28.84 -4.70
C ARG A 107 -16.70 -28.97 -4.32
N VAL A 108 -16.24 -28.08 -3.45
CA VAL A 108 -14.86 -28.06 -2.94
C VAL A 108 -14.85 -28.10 -1.42
N GLU A 109 -13.71 -28.52 -0.88
CA GLU A 109 -13.43 -28.46 0.54
C GLU A 109 -12.08 -27.80 0.72
N GLU A 110 -12.03 -26.64 1.41
CA GLU A 110 -10.79 -25.92 1.66
C GLU A 110 -9.87 -26.70 2.60
N HIS A 111 -8.56 -26.60 2.38
CA HIS A 111 -7.60 -27.05 3.38
C HIS A 111 -7.78 -26.29 4.70
N PRO A 112 -7.42 -26.88 5.85
CA PRO A 112 -7.36 -26.16 7.11
C PRO A 112 -6.35 -25.00 7.04
N PRO A 113 -6.46 -23.98 7.93
CA PRO A 113 -5.46 -22.94 8.05
C PRO A 113 -4.14 -23.48 8.59
N ILE A 114 -3.04 -22.81 8.29
CA ILE A 114 -1.71 -23.14 8.83
C ILE A 114 -1.63 -22.61 10.26
N GLY A 115 -1.45 -23.48 11.24
CA GLY A 115 -1.22 -23.09 12.63
C GLY A 115 0.25 -22.81 12.91
N GLU A 116 1.15 -23.65 12.39
CA GLU A 116 2.58 -23.55 12.64
C GLU A 116 3.40 -23.98 11.42
N ILE A 117 4.52 -23.29 11.15
CA ILE A 117 5.54 -23.71 10.18
C ILE A 117 6.81 -24.08 10.96
N ALA A 118 7.18 -25.37 10.92
CA ALA A 118 8.32 -25.93 11.59
C ALA A 118 9.40 -26.39 10.60
N PHE A 119 10.67 -26.31 11.02
CA PHE A 119 11.82 -26.77 10.26
C PHE A 119 12.62 -27.75 11.10
N ASP A 120 12.78 -28.96 10.60
CA ASP A 120 13.59 -30.02 11.26
C ASP A 120 14.82 -30.34 10.41
N GLY A 121 15.90 -30.76 11.05
CA GLY A 121 17.16 -31.12 10.37
C GLY A 121 18.04 -29.92 9.97
N VAL A 122 17.56 -28.71 10.15
CA VAL A 122 18.27 -27.47 9.83
C VAL A 122 19.36 -27.22 10.87
N ARG A 123 20.63 -27.21 10.44
CA ARG A 123 21.79 -27.01 11.32
C ARG A 123 22.66 -25.86 10.85
N SER A 124 22.73 -25.67 9.55
CA SER A 124 23.69 -24.76 8.89
C SER A 124 23.06 -23.43 8.50
N VAL A 125 21.74 -23.36 8.40
CA VAL A 125 20.95 -22.15 8.12
C VAL A 125 19.96 -21.95 9.26
N GLU A 126 19.83 -20.73 9.75
CA GLU A 126 18.88 -20.45 10.85
C GLU A 126 17.41 -20.60 10.41
N ALA A 127 16.60 -21.30 11.20
CA ALA A 127 15.17 -21.47 10.93
C ALA A 127 14.40 -20.15 10.87
N SER A 128 14.84 -19.12 11.61
CA SER A 128 14.33 -17.74 11.54
C SER A 128 14.48 -17.14 10.15
N ARG A 129 15.64 -17.34 9.51
CA ARG A 129 15.96 -16.85 8.17
C ARG A 129 15.10 -17.53 7.11
N LEU A 130 14.87 -18.84 7.24
CA LEU A 130 13.97 -19.57 6.34
C LEU A 130 12.53 -19.09 6.48
N ARG A 131 12.03 -18.83 7.71
CA ARG A 131 10.69 -18.23 7.89
C ARG A 131 10.57 -16.85 7.21
N GLN A 132 11.58 -16.00 7.37
CA GLN A 132 11.60 -14.68 6.72
C GLN A 132 11.63 -14.79 5.19
N LEU A 133 12.36 -15.78 4.65
CA LEU A 133 12.37 -16.06 3.21
C LEU A 133 10.96 -16.41 2.72
N LEU A 134 10.29 -17.38 3.38
CA LEU A 134 8.95 -17.82 2.99
C LEU A 134 7.90 -16.71 3.11
N ALA A 135 8.01 -15.87 4.13
CA ALA A 135 7.12 -14.72 4.31
C ALA A 135 7.38 -13.64 3.24
N ARG A 136 8.65 -13.34 2.94
CA ARG A 136 9.02 -12.36 1.91
C ARG A 136 8.58 -12.79 0.51
N GLU A 137 8.65 -14.08 0.20
CA GLU A 137 8.21 -14.65 -1.06
C GLU A 137 6.70 -14.94 -1.09
N HIS A 138 5.97 -14.61 0.00
CA HIS A 138 4.52 -14.84 0.14
C HIS A 138 4.08 -16.29 -0.11
N LEU A 139 4.95 -17.23 0.19
CA LEU A 139 4.68 -18.65 -0.05
C LEU A 139 3.77 -19.25 1.01
N LEU A 140 4.16 -19.14 2.29
CA LEU A 140 3.40 -19.64 3.43
C LEU A 140 3.47 -18.69 4.63
N GLU A 141 2.34 -18.54 5.31
CA GLU A 141 2.21 -17.78 6.56
C GLU A 141 1.27 -18.52 7.52
N SER A 142 1.56 -18.47 8.82
CA SER A 142 0.63 -18.96 9.83
C SER A 142 -0.68 -18.19 9.78
N GLY A 143 -1.79 -18.87 9.99
CA GLY A 143 -3.14 -18.30 9.94
C GLY A 143 -3.79 -18.33 8.56
N ARG A 144 -3.06 -18.53 7.47
CA ARG A 144 -3.63 -18.65 6.13
C ARG A 144 -4.07 -20.08 5.81
N VAL A 145 -5.04 -20.22 4.90
CA VAL A 145 -5.44 -21.51 4.34
C VAL A 145 -4.23 -22.16 3.66
N TYR A 146 -3.97 -23.41 4.00
CA TYR A 146 -2.88 -24.17 3.41
C TYR A 146 -3.08 -24.30 1.89
N ASN A 147 -2.01 -24.08 1.15
CA ASN A 147 -1.96 -24.26 -0.29
C ASN A 147 -0.82 -25.22 -0.66
N ALA A 148 -1.16 -26.38 -1.20
CA ALA A 148 -0.19 -27.44 -1.50
C ALA A 148 0.85 -27.00 -2.54
N GLY A 149 0.44 -26.25 -3.58
CA GLY A 149 1.35 -25.75 -4.62
C GLY A 149 2.40 -24.77 -4.05
N ARG A 150 1.97 -23.85 -3.19
CA ARG A 150 2.87 -22.92 -2.51
C ARG A 150 3.77 -23.60 -1.49
N ALA A 151 3.27 -24.65 -0.84
CA ALA A 151 4.08 -25.44 0.09
C ALA A 151 5.20 -26.21 -0.63
N ASP A 152 4.93 -26.76 -1.82
CA ASP A 152 5.95 -27.38 -2.67
C ASP A 152 6.94 -26.35 -3.23
N GLU A 153 6.50 -25.16 -3.55
CA GLU A 153 7.35 -24.03 -3.98
C GLU A 153 8.24 -23.58 -2.84
N ALA A 154 7.70 -23.48 -1.62
CA ALA A 154 8.46 -23.17 -0.42
C ALA A 154 9.57 -24.20 -0.15
N ALA A 155 9.33 -25.48 -0.39
CA ALA A 155 10.38 -26.50 -0.27
C ALA A 155 11.53 -26.28 -1.26
N ARG A 156 11.22 -25.84 -2.48
CA ARG A 156 12.25 -25.48 -3.48
C ARG A 156 13.02 -24.22 -3.10
N SER A 157 12.33 -23.19 -2.64
CA SER A 157 12.97 -21.96 -2.17
C SER A 157 13.88 -22.22 -0.96
N ILE A 158 13.49 -23.09 -0.04
CA ILE A 158 14.36 -23.53 1.07
C ILE A 158 15.62 -24.21 0.51
N ALA A 159 15.49 -25.15 -0.42
CA ALA A 159 16.65 -25.83 -1.00
C ALA A 159 17.59 -24.85 -1.74
N GLN A 160 17.03 -23.88 -2.46
CA GLN A 160 17.79 -22.86 -3.16
C GLN A 160 18.53 -21.91 -2.18
N ALA A 161 17.95 -21.63 -1.01
CA ALA A 161 18.58 -20.80 0.01
C ALA A 161 19.93 -21.38 0.46
N TYR A 162 20.08 -22.70 0.48
CA TYR A 162 21.38 -23.32 0.77
C TYR A 162 22.44 -23.03 -0.31
N ARG A 163 22.05 -22.95 -1.57
CA ARG A 163 22.97 -22.56 -2.64
C ARG A 163 23.50 -21.14 -2.43
N SER A 164 22.66 -20.21 -2.07
CA SER A 164 23.07 -18.82 -1.77
C SER A 164 23.94 -18.69 -0.53
N GLU A 165 23.89 -19.66 0.38
CA GLU A 165 24.80 -19.77 1.54
C GLU A 165 26.14 -20.48 1.22
N GLY A 166 26.37 -20.82 -0.06
CA GLY A 166 27.60 -21.40 -0.56
C GLY A 166 27.69 -22.93 -0.47
N PHE A 167 26.57 -23.62 -0.30
CA PHE A 167 26.56 -25.09 -0.40
C PHE A 167 26.71 -25.52 -1.86
N PRO A 168 27.56 -26.55 -2.18
CA PRO A 168 27.69 -27.05 -3.54
C PRO A 168 26.53 -27.94 -4.00
N PHE A 169 25.47 -28.10 -3.19
CA PHE A 169 24.28 -28.89 -3.50
C PHE A 169 23.02 -28.24 -2.90
N GLU A 170 21.87 -28.71 -3.36
CA GLU A 170 20.59 -28.40 -2.76
C GLU A 170 20.19 -29.57 -1.85
N PRO A 171 19.88 -29.33 -0.57
CA PRO A 171 19.45 -30.40 0.33
C PRO A 171 18.10 -30.94 -0.11
N VAL A 172 17.82 -32.20 0.26
CA VAL A 172 16.49 -32.76 0.07
C VAL A 172 15.56 -32.15 1.14
N VAL A 173 14.52 -31.45 0.68
CA VAL A 173 13.49 -30.86 1.56
C VAL A 173 12.21 -31.66 1.42
N THR A 174 11.83 -32.34 2.49
CA THR A 174 10.59 -33.12 2.55
C THR A 174 9.54 -32.33 3.30
N LEU A 175 8.36 -32.22 2.68
CA LEU A 175 7.21 -31.57 3.26
C LEU A 175 6.35 -32.60 4.00
N GLU A 176 6.04 -32.33 5.26
CA GLU A 176 5.11 -33.09 6.07
C GLU A 176 4.01 -32.17 6.61
N THR A 177 2.76 -32.64 6.55
CA THR A 177 1.62 -31.92 7.12
C THR A 177 0.88 -32.78 8.12
N ALA A 178 0.53 -32.22 9.26
CA ALA A 178 -0.24 -32.92 10.29
C ALA A 178 -1.29 -31.98 10.90
N ALA A 179 -2.44 -32.54 11.27
CA ALA A 179 -3.42 -31.77 12.05
C ALA A 179 -2.86 -31.46 13.44
N ALA A 180 -3.02 -30.21 13.89
CA ALA A 180 -2.55 -29.71 15.17
C ALA A 180 -3.73 -29.21 16.03
N PRO A 181 -4.57 -30.11 16.57
CA PRO A 181 -5.76 -29.72 17.31
C PRO A 181 -5.44 -28.94 18.61
N GLU A 182 -4.22 -29.04 19.12
CA GLU A 182 -3.74 -28.26 20.26
C GLU A 182 -3.58 -26.76 19.95
N LEU A 183 -3.51 -26.38 18.68
CA LEU A 183 -3.43 -24.98 18.22
C LEU A 183 -4.80 -24.41 17.83
N ALA A 184 -5.88 -25.21 17.93
CA ALA A 184 -7.22 -24.75 17.58
C ALA A 184 -7.90 -24.06 18.75
N ASP A 185 -8.60 -22.96 18.49
CA ASP A 185 -9.59 -22.43 19.42
C ASP A 185 -10.81 -23.34 19.52
N ARG A 186 -11.55 -23.28 20.64
CA ARG A 186 -12.52 -24.30 21.10
C ARG A 186 -13.61 -24.71 20.11
N ASP A 187 -13.84 -23.99 19.03
CA ASP A 187 -14.90 -24.24 18.05
C ASP A 187 -14.41 -24.17 16.59
N GLU A 188 -13.10 -24.13 16.34
CA GLU A 188 -12.54 -24.00 15.00
C GLU A 188 -12.00 -25.34 14.47
N ARG A 189 -11.95 -25.46 13.14
CA ARG A 189 -11.34 -26.60 12.44
C ARG A 189 -9.86 -26.66 12.82
N ALA A 190 -9.37 -27.84 13.24
CA ALA A 190 -7.99 -28.03 13.65
C ALA A 190 -7.01 -27.53 12.56
N PRO A 191 -6.13 -26.56 12.86
CA PRO A 191 -5.15 -26.06 11.91
C PRO A 191 -4.10 -27.12 11.57
N LEU A 192 -3.36 -26.88 10.47
CA LEU A 192 -2.26 -27.75 10.07
C LEU A 192 -0.94 -27.25 10.65
N ARG A 193 -0.13 -28.17 11.14
CA ARG A 193 1.32 -27.97 11.28
C ARG A 193 1.97 -28.37 9.97
N VAL A 194 2.67 -27.41 9.34
CA VAL A 194 3.46 -27.62 8.13
C VAL A 194 4.91 -27.77 8.57
N ARG A 195 5.52 -28.90 8.29
CA ARG A 195 6.88 -29.23 8.70
C ARG A 195 7.74 -29.46 7.48
N TYR A 196 8.86 -28.74 7.38
CA TYR A 196 9.91 -29.00 6.41
C TYR A 196 11.06 -29.75 7.08
N VAL A 197 11.27 -31.00 6.66
CA VAL A 197 12.41 -31.80 7.06
C VAL A 197 13.49 -31.62 6.02
N VAL A 198 14.58 -30.95 6.42
CA VAL A 198 15.71 -30.66 5.54
C VAL A 198 16.81 -31.65 5.82
N ASP A 199 17.14 -32.45 4.83
CA ASP A 199 18.26 -33.38 4.89
C ASP A 199 19.52 -32.70 4.33
N GLU A 200 20.35 -32.16 5.22
CA GLU A 200 21.64 -31.58 4.90
C GLU A 200 22.73 -32.63 4.66
N ALA A 201 22.42 -33.91 4.85
CA ALA A 201 23.41 -34.98 4.69
C ALA A 201 23.71 -35.18 3.20
N ALA A 202 24.99 -35.06 2.88
CA ALA A 202 25.53 -35.39 1.58
C ALA A 202 26.86 -36.10 1.79
N THR A 203 27.26 -36.96 0.87
CA THR A 203 28.55 -37.66 0.90
C THR A 203 29.46 -37.19 -0.22
N VAL A 204 30.75 -37.11 0.01
CA VAL A 204 31.78 -36.85 -0.98
C VAL A 204 32.65 -38.10 -1.12
N GLU A 205 32.48 -38.84 -2.20
CA GLU A 205 33.26 -40.02 -2.50
C GLU A 205 34.52 -39.68 -3.30
N ARG A 206 34.42 -38.65 -4.14
CA ARG A 206 35.57 -38.17 -4.94
C ARG A 206 35.36 -36.70 -5.32
N ILE A 207 36.45 -36.04 -5.65
CA ILE A 207 36.51 -34.68 -6.14
C ILE A 207 37.05 -34.68 -7.58
N GLU A 208 36.37 -33.92 -8.46
CA GLU A 208 36.82 -33.67 -9.83
C GLU A 208 37.06 -32.15 -9.98
N PHE A 209 38.25 -31.78 -10.35
CA PHE A 209 38.60 -30.39 -10.62
C PHE A 209 38.43 -30.06 -12.08
N ALA A 210 37.84 -28.91 -12.39
CA ALA A 210 37.93 -28.30 -13.71
C ALA A 210 39.41 -27.92 -13.98
N GLU A 211 39.77 -27.69 -15.22
CA GLU A 211 41.14 -27.27 -15.59
C GLU A 211 41.40 -25.85 -14.99
N SER A 212 42.50 -25.73 -14.21
CA SER A 212 42.99 -24.44 -13.74
C SER A 212 44.31 -24.13 -14.48
N SER A 213 44.40 -22.88 -14.99
CA SER A 213 45.63 -22.41 -15.64
C SER A 213 46.72 -22.01 -14.63
N VAL A 214 46.38 -21.88 -13.34
CA VAL A 214 47.22 -21.34 -12.28
C VAL A 214 47.68 -22.40 -11.27
N LEU A 215 46.75 -23.26 -10.85
CA LEU A 215 46.98 -24.21 -9.78
C LEU A 215 47.18 -25.63 -10.34
N SER A 216 48.22 -26.34 -9.86
CA SER A 216 48.40 -27.74 -10.21
C SER A 216 47.43 -28.62 -9.41
N GLU A 217 47.06 -29.77 -9.97
CA GLU A 217 46.20 -30.77 -9.36
C GLU A 217 46.67 -31.13 -7.93
N ARG A 218 47.96 -31.24 -7.71
CA ARG A 218 48.54 -31.51 -6.38
C ARG A 218 48.19 -30.47 -5.34
N VAL A 219 48.12 -29.17 -5.70
CA VAL A 219 47.77 -28.08 -4.77
C VAL A 219 46.27 -28.12 -4.47
N LEU A 220 45.47 -28.48 -5.45
CA LEU A 220 44.04 -28.64 -5.30
C LEU A 220 43.68 -29.86 -4.44
N ASP A 221 44.37 -31.01 -4.68
CA ASP A 221 44.21 -32.21 -3.86
C ASP A 221 44.58 -31.95 -2.40
N GLU A 222 45.69 -31.26 -2.13
CA GLU A 222 46.13 -30.93 -0.78
C GLU A 222 45.13 -29.99 -0.07
N ALA A 223 44.53 -29.04 -0.77
CA ALA A 223 43.53 -28.13 -0.23
C ALA A 223 42.21 -28.83 0.10
N PHE A 224 41.85 -29.84 -0.68
CA PHE A 224 40.57 -30.57 -0.55
C PHE A 224 40.70 -31.93 0.20
N GLU A 225 41.90 -32.38 0.54
CA GLU A 225 42.14 -33.60 1.33
C GLU A 225 41.25 -33.62 2.60
N PRO A 226 41.12 -32.50 3.41
CA PRO A 226 40.25 -32.51 4.58
C PRO A 226 38.79 -32.74 4.28
N VAL A 227 38.30 -32.46 3.07
CA VAL A 227 36.92 -32.69 2.65
C VAL A 227 36.67 -34.17 2.40
N LEU A 228 37.66 -34.90 1.85
CA LEU A 228 37.59 -36.33 1.64
C LEU A 228 37.83 -37.12 2.93
N ASP A 229 38.59 -36.59 3.87
CA ASP A 229 38.91 -37.24 5.15
C ASP A 229 37.85 -37.09 6.21
N ALA A 230 36.64 -36.65 5.82
CA ALA A 230 35.50 -36.58 6.72
C ALA A 230 35.03 -37.99 7.11
N GLU A 231 34.53 -38.15 8.34
CA GLU A 231 34.05 -39.43 8.89
C GLU A 231 32.90 -39.96 8.02
N ASP A 232 32.99 -41.19 7.54
CA ASP A 232 32.05 -41.81 6.59
C ASP A 232 31.85 -41.05 5.25
N GLY A 233 32.80 -40.21 4.86
CA GLY A 233 32.69 -39.38 3.65
C GLY A 233 31.64 -38.28 3.72
N ALA A 234 31.15 -37.94 4.92
CA ALA A 234 30.10 -36.93 5.08
C ALA A 234 30.56 -35.54 4.65
N PHE A 235 29.73 -34.83 3.90
CA PHE A 235 29.99 -33.43 3.55
C PHE A 235 29.87 -32.52 4.78
N GLU A 236 30.99 -31.83 5.10
CA GLU A 236 31.02 -30.82 6.16
C GLU A 236 31.30 -29.45 5.57
N ILE A 237 30.30 -28.52 5.67
CA ILE A 237 30.41 -27.16 5.12
C ILE A 237 31.62 -26.40 5.65
N GLY A 238 32.02 -26.62 6.90
CA GLY A 238 33.18 -25.98 7.51
C GLY A 238 34.49 -26.38 6.81
N ARG A 239 34.67 -27.67 6.54
CA ARG A 239 35.85 -28.19 5.81
C ARG A 239 35.85 -27.71 4.36
N TYR A 240 34.70 -27.72 3.70
CA TYR A 240 34.57 -27.20 2.34
C TYR A 240 34.93 -25.71 2.25
N ARG A 241 34.43 -24.86 3.17
CA ARG A 241 34.79 -23.44 3.23
C ARG A 241 36.27 -23.23 3.49
N ALA A 242 36.87 -24.04 4.33
CA ALA A 242 38.31 -23.99 4.56
C ALA A 242 39.11 -24.35 3.29
N ALA A 243 38.68 -25.37 2.55
CA ALA A 243 39.28 -25.71 1.27
C ALA A 243 39.14 -24.58 0.23
N VAL A 244 37.96 -23.99 0.11
CA VAL A 244 37.71 -22.81 -0.75
C VAL A 244 38.64 -21.66 -0.38
N GLN A 245 38.78 -21.36 0.91
CA GLN A 245 39.72 -20.33 1.39
C GLN A 245 41.17 -20.66 1.11
N SER A 246 41.59 -21.92 1.29
CA SER A 246 42.94 -22.37 0.99
C SER A 246 43.27 -22.20 -0.48
N VAL A 247 42.36 -22.57 -1.38
CA VAL A 247 42.51 -22.35 -2.83
C VAL A 247 42.58 -20.84 -3.15
N GLY A 248 41.71 -20.02 -2.56
CA GLY A 248 41.78 -18.56 -2.72
C GLY A 248 43.13 -17.98 -2.28
N THR A 249 43.71 -18.46 -1.18
CA THR A 249 45.02 -18.08 -0.70
C THR A 249 46.12 -18.53 -1.70
N ALA A 250 46.00 -19.74 -2.25
CA ALA A 250 46.94 -20.25 -3.23
C ALA A 250 46.96 -19.47 -4.54
N TYR A 251 45.79 -18.94 -4.97
CA TYR A 251 45.70 -18.00 -6.08
C TYR A 251 46.33 -16.64 -5.72
N ALA A 252 46.06 -16.11 -4.53
CA ALA A 252 46.59 -14.82 -4.08
C ALA A 252 48.12 -14.81 -3.95
N GLU A 253 48.74 -15.90 -3.46
CA GLU A 253 50.16 -16.06 -3.35
C GLU A 253 50.88 -16.09 -4.72
N ARG A 254 50.12 -16.39 -5.80
CA ARG A 254 50.61 -16.40 -7.17
C ARG A 254 50.29 -15.13 -7.96
N GLY A 255 49.75 -14.12 -7.30
CA GLY A 255 49.38 -12.84 -7.93
C GLY A 255 47.91 -12.75 -8.37
N PHE A 256 47.16 -13.85 -8.36
CA PHE A 256 45.78 -13.90 -8.89
C PHE A 256 44.75 -13.72 -7.79
N ARG A 257 44.82 -12.62 -7.04
CA ARG A 257 43.97 -12.34 -5.84
C ARG A 257 42.45 -12.31 -6.07
N GLN A 258 42.03 -12.13 -7.31
CA GLN A 258 40.61 -12.04 -7.66
C GLN A 258 40.10 -13.29 -8.40
N SER A 259 40.97 -14.27 -8.60
CA SER A 259 40.64 -15.60 -9.14
C SER A 259 40.41 -16.58 -7.99
N GLY A 260 39.63 -17.64 -8.21
CA GLY A 260 39.31 -18.63 -7.19
C GLY A 260 38.34 -19.68 -7.65
N ILE A 261 37.68 -20.32 -6.67
CA ILE A 261 36.62 -21.27 -6.96
C ILE A 261 35.35 -20.54 -7.38
N ASP A 262 34.73 -21.00 -8.45
CA ASP A 262 33.40 -20.59 -8.86
C ASP A 262 32.32 -21.36 -8.05
N LEU A 263 31.77 -20.72 -7.02
CA LEU A 263 30.78 -21.33 -6.14
C LEU A 263 29.46 -21.60 -6.85
N GLU A 264 29.11 -20.78 -7.87
CA GLU A 264 27.89 -20.97 -8.63
C GLU A 264 27.97 -22.16 -9.60
N ALA A 265 29.13 -22.40 -10.18
CA ALA A 265 29.38 -23.51 -11.08
C ALA A 265 29.76 -24.81 -10.36
N THR A 266 30.30 -24.73 -9.12
CA THR A 266 30.66 -25.89 -8.32
C THR A 266 29.46 -26.69 -7.87
N ARG A 267 29.47 -28.03 -8.05
CA ARG A 267 28.32 -28.93 -7.75
C ARG A 267 28.78 -30.21 -7.08
N LEU A 268 28.00 -30.63 -6.08
CA LEU A 268 28.08 -31.99 -5.50
C LEU A 268 26.85 -32.78 -5.95
N ARG A 269 27.09 -33.85 -6.70
CA ARG A 269 26.04 -34.81 -7.12
C ARG A 269 26.58 -36.22 -7.13
N ASP A 270 25.76 -37.14 -6.66
CA ASP A 270 26.05 -38.59 -6.64
C ASP A 270 27.43 -38.91 -6.05
N GLY A 271 27.77 -38.25 -4.92
CA GLY A 271 29.05 -38.43 -4.24
C GLY A 271 30.24 -37.77 -4.94
N VAL A 272 30.04 -37.07 -6.08
CA VAL A 272 31.11 -36.39 -6.83
C VAL A 272 31.04 -34.90 -6.65
N LEU A 273 32.06 -34.31 -6.02
CA LEU A 273 32.22 -32.86 -5.92
C LEU A 273 33.01 -32.36 -7.12
N ARG A 274 32.29 -31.67 -8.06
CA ARG A 274 32.94 -31.01 -9.20
C ARG A 274 33.21 -29.57 -8.88
N VAL A 275 34.49 -29.24 -8.77
CA VAL A 275 34.98 -27.90 -8.42
C VAL A 275 35.31 -27.15 -9.70
N ALA A 276 34.64 -26.01 -9.89
CA ALA A 276 34.88 -25.09 -11.01
C ALA A 276 35.71 -23.88 -10.54
N PHE A 277 36.47 -23.28 -11.47
CA PHE A 277 37.31 -22.12 -11.20
C PHE A 277 36.88 -20.93 -12.02
N ARG A 278 36.92 -19.76 -11.41
CA ARG A 278 36.78 -18.47 -12.06
C ARG A 278 38.14 -17.79 -12.11
N GLU A 279 38.78 -17.87 -13.27
CA GLU A 279 40.07 -17.24 -13.54
C GLU A 279 39.85 -15.99 -14.39
N LEU A 280 40.16 -14.83 -13.82
CA LEU A 280 39.95 -13.55 -14.49
C LEU A 280 41.01 -13.34 -15.58
N ARG A 281 40.57 -12.83 -16.75
CA ARG A 281 41.41 -12.49 -17.89
C ARG A 281 41.33 -11.01 -18.20
N ILE A 282 42.46 -10.45 -18.67
CA ILE A 282 42.56 -9.07 -19.09
C ILE A 282 41.72 -8.88 -20.38
N GLY A 283 40.73 -8.03 -20.33
CA GLY A 283 39.95 -7.61 -21.50
C GLY A 283 40.55 -6.45 -22.26
N SER A 284 41.02 -5.44 -21.53
CA SER A 284 41.70 -4.26 -22.08
C SER A 284 42.60 -3.63 -21.02
N ILE A 285 43.66 -2.97 -21.50
CA ILE A 285 44.60 -2.20 -20.65
C ILE A 285 44.63 -0.77 -21.18
N ASP A 286 44.29 0.21 -20.36
CA ASP A 286 44.35 1.63 -20.65
C ASP A 286 45.57 2.25 -19.96
N THR A 287 46.58 2.63 -20.76
CA THR A 287 47.80 3.29 -20.33
C THR A 287 47.83 4.77 -20.69
N THR A 288 46.74 5.29 -21.23
CA THR A 288 46.64 6.67 -21.73
C THR A 288 47.02 7.72 -20.67
N PRO A 289 46.59 7.58 -19.39
CA PRO A 289 46.94 8.52 -18.35
C PRO A 289 48.45 8.58 -18.05
N LEU A 290 49.15 7.50 -18.35
CA LEU A 290 50.62 7.43 -18.15
C LEU A 290 51.39 7.89 -19.40
N GLY A 291 50.74 8.01 -20.56
CA GLY A 291 51.39 8.32 -21.82
C GLY A 291 52.47 7.31 -22.22
N ILE A 292 52.24 6.02 -21.93
CA ILE A 292 53.11 4.88 -22.30
C ILE A 292 52.40 3.95 -23.27
N ASP A 293 53.18 3.23 -24.05
CA ASP A 293 52.66 2.21 -24.96
C ASP A 293 52.39 0.93 -24.17
N ALA A 294 51.14 0.38 -24.31
CA ALA A 294 50.75 -0.86 -23.63
C ALA A 294 51.70 -2.04 -23.96
N SER A 295 52.45 -2.00 -25.09
CA SER A 295 53.45 -2.99 -25.44
C SER A 295 54.70 -3.00 -24.54
N GLU A 296 54.88 -2.02 -23.67
CA GLU A 296 55.93 -1.97 -22.65
C GLU A 296 55.61 -2.81 -21.41
N LEU A 297 54.36 -3.26 -21.28
CA LEU A 297 53.89 -4.10 -20.18
C LEU A 297 54.20 -5.59 -20.46
N SER A 298 54.30 -6.39 -19.40
CA SER A 298 54.57 -7.83 -19.47
C SER A 298 53.31 -8.68 -19.79
N LEU A 299 52.12 -8.10 -19.63
CA LEU A 299 50.85 -8.76 -19.87
C LEU A 299 50.06 -8.05 -20.98
N GLU A 300 49.35 -8.83 -21.78
CA GLU A 300 48.54 -8.35 -22.91
C GLU A 300 47.04 -8.69 -22.69
N PRO A 301 46.13 -8.01 -23.41
CA PRO A 301 44.71 -8.43 -23.45
C PRO A 301 44.58 -9.91 -23.85
N GLY A 302 43.83 -10.69 -23.07
CA GLY A 302 43.68 -12.14 -23.18
C GLY A 302 44.48 -12.95 -22.15
N ASP A 303 45.52 -12.39 -21.56
CA ASP A 303 46.30 -13.05 -20.50
C ASP A 303 45.49 -13.14 -19.20
N LEU A 304 45.92 -14.01 -18.30
CA LEU A 304 45.38 -14.05 -16.96
C LEU A 304 45.71 -12.75 -16.21
N PHE A 305 44.74 -12.23 -15.50
CA PHE A 305 44.91 -11.01 -14.71
C PHE A 305 45.80 -11.26 -13.49
N ASP A 306 47.07 -10.95 -13.62
CA ASP A 306 48.06 -10.98 -12.54
C ASP A 306 48.32 -9.57 -12.03
N TYR A 307 47.69 -9.25 -10.88
CA TYR A 307 47.81 -7.94 -10.25
C TYR A 307 49.27 -7.58 -9.90
N ASP A 308 50.02 -8.55 -9.35
CA ASP A 308 51.36 -8.27 -8.85
C ASP A 308 52.37 -8.07 -10.02
N THR A 309 52.20 -8.78 -11.12
CA THR A 309 52.98 -8.56 -12.36
C THR A 309 52.71 -7.19 -12.97
N LEU A 310 51.42 -6.81 -13.10
CA LEU A 310 51.06 -5.48 -13.59
C LEU A 310 51.57 -4.38 -12.66
N LEU A 311 51.47 -4.56 -11.33
CA LEU A 311 52.00 -3.60 -10.37
C LEU A 311 53.54 -3.47 -10.45
N ALA A 312 54.28 -4.57 -10.74
CA ALA A 312 55.70 -4.53 -10.96
C ALA A 312 56.07 -3.79 -12.25
N ASP A 313 55.27 -4.00 -13.31
CA ASP A 313 55.42 -3.27 -14.57
C ASP A 313 55.19 -1.77 -14.38
N VAL A 314 54.16 -1.40 -13.64
CA VAL A 314 53.84 -0.02 -13.27
C VAL A 314 55.05 0.62 -12.55
N ARG A 315 55.58 -0.02 -11.53
CA ARG A 315 56.77 0.47 -10.80
C ARG A 315 57.96 0.63 -11.72
N ARG A 316 58.18 -0.28 -12.64
CA ARG A 316 59.26 -0.25 -13.63
C ARG A 316 59.14 0.94 -14.59
N VAL A 317 57.95 1.16 -15.08
CA VAL A 317 57.61 2.21 -16.05
C VAL A 317 57.51 3.59 -15.36
N ALA A 318 57.07 3.64 -14.10
CA ALA A 318 57.03 4.83 -13.27
C ALA A 318 58.43 5.27 -12.75
N ALA A 319 59.45 4.40 -12.85
CA ALA A 319 60.80 4.73 -12.40
C ALA A 319 61.35 5.96 -13.15
N GLY A 320 61.38 7.10 -12.51
CA GLY A 320 61.83 8.39 -13.07
C GLY A 320 60.67 9.40 -13.33
N ARG A 321 59.47 9.10 -12.98
CA ARG A 321 58.28 10.04 -13.00
C ARG A 321 57.99 10.48 -11.58
N SER A 322 57.49 11.73 -11.44
CA SER A 322 56.96 12.22 -10.17
C SER A 322 55.51 11.75 -10.06
N GLY A 323 55.17 10.99 -9.04
CA GLY A 323 53.85 10.50 -8.73
C GLY A 323 53.80 8.98 -8.52
N ASP A 324 52.89 8.52 -7.69
CA ASP A 324 52.60 7.09 -7.50
C ASP A 324 51.67 6.63 -8.61
N VAL A 325 51.96 5.49 -9.23
CA VAL A 325 51.15 4.92 -10.30
C VAL A 325 50.21 3.88 -9.70
N ARG A 326 48.94 4.09 -9.86
CA ARG A 326 47.90 3.19 -9.36
C ARG A 326 47.33 2.34 -10.46
N LEU A 327 46.98 1.11 -10.11
CA LEU A 327 46.31 0.14 -10.96
C LEU A 327 44.86 0.02 -10.54
N VAL A 328 43.94 0.30 -11.46
CA VAL A 328 42.51 0.23 -11.23
C VAL A 328 41.92 -0.87 -12.09
N PRO A 329 41.57 -2.04 -11.52
CA PRO A 329 40.91 -3.12 -12.24
C PRO A 329 39.39 -2.98 -12.13
N LEU A 330 38.67 -3.06 -13.26
CA LEU A 330 37.23 -3.18 -13.35
C LEU A 330 36.87 -4.58 -13.88
N VAL A 331 36.24 -5.39 -13.05
CA VAL A 331 35.84 -6.77 -13.39
C VAL A 331 34.45 -6.78 -13.98
N SER A 332 34.30 -7.29 -15.21
CA SER A 332 32.99 -7.49 -15.85
C SER A 332 32.31 -8.77 -15.36
N GLN A 333 30.98 -8.88 -15.57
CA GLN A 333 30.24 -10.11 -15.29
C GLN A 333 30.75 -11.34 -16.08
N SER A 334 31.34 -11.12 -17.25
CA SER A 334 31.92 -12.17 -18.09
C SER A 334 33.27 -12.71 -17.60
N GLY A 335 33.83 -12.20 -16.48
CA GLY A 335 35.12 -12.59 -15.96
C GLY A 335 36.31 -11.93 -16.67
N THR A 336 36.09 -10.89 -17.49
CA THR A 336 37.15 -10.08 -18.09
C THR A 336 37.38 -8.83 -17.24
N VAL A 337 38.68 -8.40 -17.19
CA VAL A 337 39.12 -7.26 -16.40
C VAL A 337 39.59 -6.15 -17.32
N ARG A 338 39.00 -4.96 -17.20
CA ARG A 338 39.56 -3.74 -17.75
C ARG A 338 40.55 -3.17 -16.75
N VAL A 339 41.77 -2.92 -17.16
CA VAL A 339 42.84 -2.38 -16.33
C VAL A 339 43.12 -0.95 -16.75
N THR A 340 42.95 0.02 -15.85
CA THR A 340 43.34 1.42 -16.09
C THR A 340 44.50 1.78 -15.16
N PHE A 341 45.51 2.44 -15.70
CA PHE A 341 46.61 2.97 -14.92
C PHE A 341 46.40 4.46 -14.67
N GLU A 342 46.52 4.88 -13.43
CA GLU A 342 46.39 6.27 -13.00
C GLU A 342 47.65 6.76 -12.34
N LEU A 343 48.00 8.06 -12.52
CA LEU A 343 49.05 8.70 -11.76
C LEU A 343 48.43 9.24 -10.46
N GLY A 344 48.83 8.64 -9.36
CA GLY A 344 48.51 9.17 -8.04
C GLY A 344 49.63 10.07 -7.51
N PRO A 345 49.32 10.91 -6.51
CA PRO A 345 50.36 11.70 -5.84
C PRO A 345 51.25 10.80 -4.98
N PRO A 346 52.47 11.30 -4.63
CA PRO A 346 53.41 10.55 -3.78
C PRO A 346 52.82 10.28 -2.39
N ASP A 347 53.21 9.19 -1.72
CA ASP A 347 52.79 8.81 -0.36
C ASP A 347 52.97 9.93 0.68
N THR A 348 53.97 10.75 0.50
CA THR A 348 54.23 12.00 1.24
C THR A 348 54.60 13.09 0.27
N ALA A 349 53.93 14.20 0.30
CA ALA A 349 54.27 15.40 -0.44
C ALA A 349 54.81 16.48 0.54
N GLY A 350 55.08 17.68 0.07
CA GLY A 350 55.47 18.79 0.91
C GLY A 350 54.36 19.36 1.79
N GLU A 351 54.55 20.54 2.28
CA GLU A 351 53.59 21.33 3.05
C GLU A 351 52.46 21.77 2.10
N ILE A 352 51.22 21.70 2.54
CA ILE A 352 50.02 22.11 1.80
C ILE A 352 49.99 23.63 1.80
N GLU A 353 50.16 24.25 0.62
CA GLU A 353 50.05 25.69 0.47
C GLU A 353 48.63 26.10 0.16
N GLU A 354 47.88 25.25 -0.52
CA GLU A 354 46.46 25.44 -0.86
C GLU A 354 45.71 24.12 -0.89
N LEU A 355 44.53 24.09 -0.27
CA LEU A 355 43.58 22.97 -0.30
C LEU A 355 42.37 23.35 -1.15
N ARG A 356 42.05 22.55 -2.17
CA ARG A 356 40.98 22.83 -3.12
C ARG A 356 40.13 21.58 -3.35
N PHE A 357 38.80 21.78 -3.49
CA PHE A 357 37.86 20.75 -3.91
C PHE A 357 37.40 20.97 -5.35
N GLU A 358 37.18 19.92 -6.10
CA GLU A 358 36.66 19.97 -7.46
C GLU A 358 35.62 18.87 -7.68
N GLY A 359 34.55 19.18 -8.42
CA GLY A 359 33.48 18.23 -8.79
C GLY A 359 32.35 18.13 -7.77
N ASN A 360 32.43 18.82 -6.65
CA ASN A 360 31.37 18.90 -5.64
C ASN A 360 30.29 19.90 -6.07
N SER A 361 29.07 19.45 -6.15
CA SER A 361 27.90 20.30 -6.42
C SER A 361 26.82 20.20 -5.34
N VAL A 362 26.88 19.14 -4.54
CA VAL A 362 25.94 18.87 -3.44
C VAL A 362 26.38 19.55 -2.15
N LEU A 363 27.64 19.36 -1.75
CA LEU A 363 28.23 20.02 -0.58
C LEU A 363 29.09 21.21 -1.06
N SER A 364 29.00 22.34 -0.36
CA SER A 364 29.81 23.50 -0.67
C SER A 364 31.28 23.30 -0.24
N ASP A 365 32.20 24.09 -0.81
CA ASP A 365 33.61 24.05 -0.38
C ASP A 365 33.73 24.39 1.12
N GLU A 366 32.88 25.27 1.66
CA GLU A 366 32.85 25.62 3.08
C GLU A 366 32.48 24.39 3.96
N ASP A 367 31.44 23.64 3.56
CA ASP A 367 31.04 22.41 4.26
C ASP A 367 32.17 21.34 4.20
N LEU A 368 32.82 21.21 3.04
CA LEU A 368 33.92 20.24 2.86
C LEU A 368 35.15 20.63 3.67
N HIS A 369 35.48 21.93 3.78
CA HIS A 369 36.58 22.39 4.63
C HIS A 369 36.33 22.09 6.12
N GLU A 370 35.07 22.13 6.59
CA GLU A 370 34.72 21.79 7.97
C GLU A 370 34.83 20.27 8.26
N LEU A 371 34.72 19.44 7.23
CA LEU A 371 34.76 17.97 7.34
C LEU A 371 36.18 17.39 7.35
N VAL A 372 37.10 18.03 6.64
CA VAL A 372 38.48 17.55 6.49
C VAL A 372 39.34 17.96 7.67
N THR A 373 40.38 17.17 7.94
CA THR A 373 41.34 17.47 9.01
C THR A 373 42.62 18.09 8.49
N MET A 374 42.88 17.98 7.21
CA MET A 374 44.03 18.64 6.59
C MET A 374 43.76 20.13 6.45
N GLU A 375 44.71 20.94 6.87
CA GLU A 375 44.72 22.39 6.76
C GLU A 375 45.90 22.89 5.95
N GLU A 376 45.88 24.15 5.48
CA GLU A 376 47.02 24.80 4.88
C GLU A 376 48.15 24.92 5.91
N GLY A 377 49.34 24.48 5.55
CA GLY A 377 50.52 24.35 6.42
C GLY A 377 50.80 22.97 6.93
N ASP A 378 49.89 22.02 6.75
CA ASP A 378 50.13 20.63 7.11
C ASP A 378 51.02 19.92 6.07
N THR A 379 51.68 18.85 6.52
CA THR A 379 52.39 17.95 5.59
C THR A 379 51.41 16.96 5.00
N PHE A 380 51.24 16.96 3.68
CA PHE A 380 50.42 15.99 2.99
C PHE A 380 50.88 14.55 3.22
N THR A 381 49.90 13.69 3.54
CA THR A 381 50.05 12.22 3.54
C THR A 381 48.86 11.56 2.91
N SER A 382 49.10 10.47 2.13
CA SER A 382 48.03 9.69 1.52
C SER A 382 47.02 9.12 2.56
N THR A 383 47.53 8.78 3.76
CA THR A 383 46.70 8.28 4.86
C THR A 383 45.69 9.32 5.36
N LEU A 384 46.11 10.58 5.52
CA LEU A 384 45.20 11.66 5.90
C LEU A 384 44.17 11.96 4.78
N ALA A 385 44.61 11.94 3.53
CA ALA A 385 43.71 12.10 2.39
C ALA A 385 42.63 11.01 2.32
N GLU A 386 42.98 9.74 2.61
CA GLU A 386 42.02 8.64 2.69
C GLU A 386 41.06 8.79 3.88
N GLU A 387 41.56 9.31 5.01
CA GLU A 387 40.73 9.54 6.20
C GLU A 387 39.74 10.67 5.97
N ASP A 388 40.20 11.78 5.39
CA ASP A 388 39.32 12.92 5.05
C ASP A 388 38.33 12.56 3.94
N PHE A 389 38.76 11.81 2.92
CA PHE A 389 37.82 11.31 1.91
C PHE A 389 36.73 10.39 2.50
N ARG A 390 37.04 9.59 3.53
CA ARG A 390 36.03 8.77 4.22
C ARG A 390 34.99 9.63 4.94
N ARG A 391 35.43 10.77 5.55
CA ARG A 391 34.50 11.73 6.18
C ARG A 391 33.61 12.41 5.14
N ILE A 392 34.21 12.83 4.01
CA ILE A 392 33.46 13.37 2.88
C ILE A 392 32.43 12.35 2.38
N SER A 393 32.84 11.10 2.15
CA SER A 393 31.96 10.02 1.68
C SER A 393 30.82 9.76 2.65
N GLN A 394 31.09 9.82 3.95
CA GLN A 394 30.06 9.66 4.96
C GLN A 394 29.07 10.84 4.94
N ALA A 395 29.55 12.08 4.82
CA ALA A 395 28.67 13.25 4.73
C ALA A 395 27.77 13.21 3.49
N TYR A 396 28.31 12.79 2.33
CA TYR A 396 27.50 12.58 1.13
C TYR A 396 26.45 11.49 1.32
N ALA A 397 26.81 10.38 1.97
CA ALA A 397 25.89 9.30 2.26
C ALA A 397 24.77 9.74 3.24
N GLU A 398 25.11 10.53 4.27
CA GLU A 398 24.14 11.14 5.20
C GLU A 398 23.22 12.14 4.50
N ALA A 399 23.72 12.84 3.47
CA ALA A 399 22.93 13.71 2.61
C ALA A 399 22.11 12.95 1.54
N GLY A 400 22.21 11.60 1.49
CA GLY A 400 21.47 10.75 0.54
C GLY A 400 22.08 10.66 -0.86
N TYR A 401 23.37 10.98 -1.05
CA TYR A 401 24.04 10.95 -2.35
C TYR A 401 25.16 9.91 -2.42
N LEU A 402 25.46 9.48 -3.65
CA LEU A 402 26.55 8.58 -3.93
C LEU A 402 27.69 9.29 -4.64
N ILE A 403 28.92 9.07 -4.16
CA ILE A 403 30.16 9.47 -4.83
C ILE A 403 31.02 8.24 -5.11
N ALA A 404 32.02 8.37 -5.97
CA ALA A 404 32.97 7.30 -6.19
C ALA A 404 33.62 6.88 -4.86
N ASN A 405 33.75 5.57 -4.62
CA ASN A 405 34.18 5.01 -3.32
C ASN A 405 35.70 5.00 -3.13
N ARG A 406 36.43 5.74 -3.95
CA ARG A 406 37.88 5.87 -3.89
C ARG A 406 38.29 7.35 -3.88
N PRO A 407 39.32 7.72 -3.12
CA PRO A 407 39.83 9.08 -3.17
C PRO A 407 40.48 9.34 -4.55
N ASP A 408 40.08 10.43 -5.17
CA ASP A 408 40.70 10.97 -6.38
C ASP A 408 41.26 12.34 -6.02
N TYR A 409 42.58 12.45 -5.99
CA TYR A 409 43.26 13.68 -5.62
C TYR A 409 44.56 13.89 -6.43
N ASN A 410 44.88 15.13 -6.59
CA ASN A 410 46.08 15.55 -7.27
C ASN A 410 46.94 16.45 -6.38
N TRP A 411 48.26 16.38 -6.55
CA TRP A 411 49.21 17.26 -5.89
C TRP A 411 50.03 17.97 -6.92
N LEU A 412 49.97 19.29 -6.97
CA LEU A 412 50.75 20.11 -7.91
C LEU A 412 51.31 21.37 -7.22
N ASP A 413 52.65 21.47 -7.10
CA ASP A 413 53.37 22.67 -6.61
C ASP A 413 52.82 23.21 -5.27
N GLY A 414 52.55 22.34 -4.28
CA GLY A 414 52.00 22.74 -2.97
C GLY A 414 50.45 22.79 -2.90
N THR A 415 49.76 22.70 -4.02
CA THR A 415 48.30 22.67 -4.06
C THR A 415 47.82 21.21 -3.99
N TYR A 416 47.03 20.88 -2.97
CA TYR A 416 46.29 19.64 -2.89
C TYR A 416 44.86 19.83 -3.43
N VAL A 417 44.51 19.08 -4.46
CA VAL A 417 43.21 19.13 -5.09
C VAL A 417 42.49 17.81 -4.83
N GLN A 418 41.46 17.81 -4.00
CA GLN A 418 40.58 16.66 -3.81
C GLN A 418 39.44 16.73 -4.84
N ARG A 419 39.43 15.78 -5.76
CA ARG A 419 38.35 15.65 -6.73
C ARG A 419 37.26 14.73 -6.19
N ILE A 420 36.02 15.17 -6.23
CA ILE A 420 34.84 14.43 -5.81
C ILE A 420 34.06 14.07 -7.05
N VAL A 421 33.91 12.78 -7.30
CA VAL A 421 33.14 12.28 -8.44
C VAL A 421 31.73 11.96 -7.95
N GLU A 422 30.81 12.92 -8.12
CA GLU A 422 29.40 12.75 -7.83
C GLU A 422 28.75 11.95 -8.96
N PHE A 423 28.11 10.82 -8.62
CA PHE A 423 27.42 10.05 -9.65
C PHE A 423 26.16 10.74 -10.14
N ARG A 424 25.99 10.74 -11.47
CA ARG A 424 24.84 11.30 -12.17
C ARG A 424 24.04 10.20 -12.83
N VAL A 425 22.73 10.41 -12.89
CA VAL A 425 21.84 9.52 -13.64
C VAL A 425 22.16 9.64 -15.13
N GLY A 426 22.74 8.63 -15.71
CA GLY A 426 23.00 8.56 -17.15
C GLY A 426 21.80 8.01 -17.91
N GLU A 427 21.26 6.89 -17.45
CA GLU A 427 20.14 6.19 -18.09
C GLU A 427 19.39 5.33 -17.07
N TYR A 428 18.09 5.11 -17.33
CA TYR A 428 17.26 4.15 -16.63
C TYR A 428 17.03 2.90 -17.48
N ASP A 429 17.30 1.73 -16.91
CA ASP A 429 16.98 0.42 -17.46
C ASP A 429 15.78 -0.19 -16.70
N LEU A 430 14.60 -0.20 -17.34
CA LEU A 430 13.36 -0.70 -16.77
C LEU A 430 13.18 -2.19 -17.12
N ALA A 431 13.58 -3.07 -16.21
CA ALA A 431 13.55 -4.52 -16.41
C ALA A 431 12.24 -5.15 -15.90
N TRP A 432 11.49 -5.78 -16.80
CA TRP A 432 10.20 -6.44 -16.50
C TRP A 432 10.31 -7.97 -16.36
N GLY A 433 11.54 -8.52 -16.33
CA GLY A 433 11.77 -9.97 -16.41
C GLY A 433 11.19 -10.55 -17.69
N ASP A 434 10.43 -11.64 -17.58
CA ASP A 434 9.76 -12.29 -18.72
C ASP A 434 8.37 -11.68 -19.03
N ALA A 435 7.93 -10.66 -18.28
CA ALA A 435 6.61 -10.03 -18.44
C ALA A 435 6.65 -8.89 -19.46
N GLU A 436 5.56 -8.70 -20.21
CA GLU A 436 5.40 -7.51 -21.04
C GLU A 436 5.20 -6.26 -20.18
N PRO A 437 5.79 -5.10 -20.53
CA PRO A 437 5.57 -3.85 -19.82
C PRO A 437 4.09 -3.54 -19.69
N SER A 438 3.65 -3.26 -18.46
CA SER A 438 2.25 -2.92 -18.18
C SER A 438 2.00 -1.41 -18.11
N VAL A 439 3.06 -0.61 -18.12
CA VAL A 439 3.02 0.85 -17.94
C VAL A 439 3.97 1.49 -18.94
N GLU A 440 3.57 2.61 -19.51
CA GLU A 440 4.40 3.43 -20.37
C GLU A 440 5.61 3.97 -19.59
N PRO A 441 6.84 3.96 -20.13
CA PRO A 441 8.05 4.37 -19.41
C PRO A 441 7.96 5.76 -18.74
N PHE A 442 7.34 6.73 -19.41
CA PHE A 442 7.22 8.09 -18.86
C PHE A 442 6.46 8.16 -17.54
N VAL A 443 5.55 7.21 -17.27
CA VAL A 443 4.79 7.14 -16.01
C VAL A 443 5.70 6.79 -14.83
N ILE A 444 6.75 6.01 -15.09
CA ILE A 444 7.75 5.62 -14.11
C ILE A 444 8.80 6.74 -14.00
N LEU A 445 9.36 7.15 -15.12
CA LEU A 445 10.49 8.07 -15.16
C LEU A 445 10.18 9.47 -14.61
N ARG A 446 8.93 9.91 -14.72
CA ARG A 446 8.50 11.22 -14.17
C ARG A 446 8.55 11.31 -12.65
N GLU A 447 8.56 10.16 -11.94
CA GLU A 447 8.65 10.11 -10.48
C GLU A 447 10.09 9.96 -9.99
N LEU A 448 11.05 9.81 -10.89
CA LEU A 448 12.45 9.55 -10.60
C LEU A 448 13.31 10.77 -10.94
N PRO A 449 14.52 10.92 -10.36
CA PRO A 449 15.48 11.96 -10.73
C PRO A 449 15.72 12.01 -12.25
N GLU A 450 15.87 13.23 -12.80
CA GLU A 450 16.06 13.37 -14.26
C GLU A 450 17.45 12.88 -14.71
N PRO A 451 17.58 12.32 -15.92
CA PRO A 451 18.90 12.02 -16.50
C PRO A 451 19.77 13.28 -16.56
N GLY A 452 21.01 13.18 -16.09
CA GLY A 452 21.97 14.29 -15.96
C GLY A 452 22.04 14.92 -14.57
N GLU A 453 21.06 14.69 -13.71
CA GLU A 453 21.09 15.13 -12.31
C GLU A 453 22.05 14.27 -11.47
N VAL A 454 22.59 14.85 -10.39
CA VAL A 454 23.33 14.07 -9.39
C VAL A 454 22.39 13.07 -8.73
N LEU A 455 22.80 11.82 -8.66
CA LEU A 455 21.97 10.73 -8.15
C LEU A 455 21.74 10.87 -6.65
N SER A 456 20.56 11.34 -6.27
CA SER A 456 20.05 11.27 -4.90
C SER A 456 19.36 9.92 -4.68
N LEU A 457 19.85 9.14 -3.71
CA LEU A 457 19.24 7.88 -3.32
C LEU A 457 17.90 8.09 -2.64
N ASP A 458 17.79 9.15 -1.84
CA ASP A 458 16.55 9.50 -1.17
C ASP A 458 15.47 9.89 -2.17
N ALA A 459 15.81 10.73 -3.17
CA ALA A 459 14.87 11.10 -4.23
C ALA A 459 14.46 9.89 -5.08
N LEU A 460 15.41 8.98 -5.38
CA LEU A 460 15.13 7.72 -6.09
C LEU A 460 14.17 6.83 -5.27
N ASP A 461 14.42 6.65 -3.98
CA ASP A 461 13.60 5.84 -3.09
C ASP A 461 12.22 6.46 -2.87
N ASP A 462 12.14 7.78 -2.77
CA ASP A 462 10.86 8.50 -2.71
C ASP A 462 10.04 8.31 -3.97
N GLY A 463 10.69 8.39 -5.13
CA GLY A 463 10.06 8.13 -6.41
C GLY A 463 9.53 6.69 -6.50
N LEU A 464 10.33 5.71 -6.10
CA LEU A 464 9.91 4.30 -6.05
C LEU A 464 8.75 4.08 -5.07
N ARG A 465 8.76 4.71 -3.88
CA ARG A 465 7.65 4.68 -2.92
C ARG A 465 6.37 5.30 -3.50
N LYS A 466 6.47 6.39 -4.26
CA LYS A 466 5.33 7.00 -4.96
C LYS A 466 4.72 6.05 -5.98
N LEU A 467 5.54 5.38 -6.78
CA LEU A 467 5.08 4.39 -7.76
C LEU A 467 4.32 3.23 -7.12
N VAL A 468 4.78 2.75 -5.95
CA VAL A 468 4.08 1.73 -5.15
C VAL A 468 2.73 2.26 -4.66
N ARG A 469 2.71 3.46 -4.09
CA ARG A 469 1.49 4.10 -3.56
C ARG A 469 0.45 4.35 -4.66
N ASP A 470 0.89 4.78 -5.83
CA ASP A 470 0.01 5.03 -6.97
C ASP A 470 -0.51 3.72 -7.58
N GLY A 471 0.12 2.59 -7.26
CA GLY A 471 -0.34 1.25 -7.61
C GLY A 471 -0.28 0.92 -9.10
N ALA A 472 0.52 1.67 -9.89
CA ALA A 472 0.67 1.43 -11.32
C ALA A 472 1.67 0.29 -11.60
N VAL A 473 2.75 0.24 -10.81
CA VAL A 473 3.82 -0.77 -10.89
C VAL A 473 4.26 -1.16 -9.47
N ARG A 474 4.99 -2.27 -9.37
CA ARG A 474 5.64 -2.72 -8.16
C ARG A 474 7.14 -2.83 -8.41
N PRO A 475 7.97 -1.88 -7.98
CA PRO A 475 9.42 -2.04 -7.96
C PRO A 475 9.80 -3.15 -6.98
N VAL A 476 10.67 -4.07 -7.42
CA VAL A 476 11.12 -5.23 -6.63
C VAL A 476 12.56 -5.04 -6.21
N ASP A 477 13.40 -4.52 -7.11
CA ASP A 477 14.82 -4.32 -6.88
C ASP A 477 15.34 -3.12 -7.66
N ARG A 478 16.45 -2.54 -7.21
CA ARG A 478 17.19 -1.51 -7.92
C ARG A 478 18.67 -1.83 -7.90
N GLN A 479 19.32 -1.58 -9.02
CA GLN A 479 20.75 -1.77 -9.19
C GLN A 479 21.36 -0.53 -9.83
N ILE A 480 22.44 -0.04 -9.27
CA ILE A 480 23.20 1.08 -9.82
C ILE A 480 24.47 0.51 -10.39
N VAL A 481 24.61 0.60 -11.69
CA VAL A 481 25.77 0.05 -12.41
C VAL A 481 26.50 1.15 -13.19
N PRO A 482 27.85 1.13 -13.23
CA PRO A 482 28.58 2.06 -14.08
C PRO A 482 28.13 1.94 -15.53
N ARG A 483 28.07 3.05 -16.24
CA ARG A 483 27.76 3.07 -17.67
C ARG A 483 28.98 2.56 -18.44
N GLU A 484 28.78 1.60 -19.34
CA GLU A 484 29.90 1.03 -20.14
C GLU A 484 30.45 2.01 -21.17
N GLU A 485 29.60 2.86 -21.77
CA GLU A 485 29.97 3.91 -22.71
C GLU A 485 29.41 5.25 -22.19
N GLY A 486 30.25 6.17 -21.73
CA GLY A 486 29.83 7.46 -21.20
C GLY A 486 30.88 8.13 -20.33
N ALA A 487 30.54 9.17 -19.59
CA ALA A 487 31.40 9.81 -18.63
C ALA A 487 31.61 8.93 -17.38
N GLU A 488 32.72 9.05 -16.71
CA GLU A 488 33.08 8.23 -15.52
C GLU A 488 32.11 8.44 -14.35
N ASP A 489 31.43 9.59 -14.32
CA ASP A 489 30.44 9.98 -13.32
C ASP A 489 28.99 9.54 -13.68
N GLU A 490 28.76 8.96 -14.87
CA GLU A 490 27.44 8.51 -15.28
C GLU A 490 27.16 7.04 -14.86
N VAL A 491 25.98 6.83 -14.29
CA VAL A 491 25.52 5.49 -13.89
C VAL A 491 24.21 5.13 -14.60
N VAL A 492 24.01 3.83 -14.83
CA VAL A 492 22.73 3.26 -15.24
C VAL A 492 21.98 2.79 -14.00
N VAL A 493 20.79 3.32 -13.81
CA VAL A 493 19.89 2.89 -12.74
C VAL A 493 18.93 1.84 -13.30
N ARG A 494 19.21 0.58 -13.02
CA ARG A 494 18.33 -0.54 -13.39
C ARG A 494 17.28 -0.74 -12.33
N ILE A 495 16.00 -0.72 -12.71
CA ILE A 495 14.85 -0.95 -11.83
C ILE A 495 14.14 -2.20 -12.30
N VAL A 496 14.09 -3.21 -11.44
CA VAL A 496 13.34 -4.44 -11.67
C VAL A 496 11.90 -4.20 -11.25
N LEU A 497 10.96 -4.45 -12.17
CA LEU A 497 9.55 -4.12 -12.03
C LEU A 497 8.67 -5.36 -12.17
N GLU A 498 7.64 -5.41 -11.36
CA GLU A 498 6.55 -6.36 -11.48
C GLU A 498 5.23 -5.64 -11.79
N ARG A 499 4.29 -6.37 -12.39
CA ARG A 499 2.92 -5.88 -12.57
C ARG A 499 2.26 -5.66 -11.22
N ALA A 500 1.70 -4.47 -11.03
CA ALA A 500 0.79 -4.22 -9.91
C ALA A 500 -0.64 -4.67 -10.26
N GLN A 501 -1.40 -4.99 -9.23
CA GLN A 501 -2.84 -5.18 -9.37
C GLN A 501 -3.52 -3.80 -9.38
N THR A 502 -3.95 -3.36 -10.56
CA THR A 502 -4.49 -2.01 -10.78
C THR A 502 -6.00 -1.92 -10.65
N GLY A 503 -6.68 -3.04 -10.82
CA GLY A 503 -8.14 -3.15 -10.65
C GLY A 503 -8.53 -3.31 -9.18
N LEU A 504 -9.51 -2.53 -8.73
CA LEU A 504 -10.02 -2.56 -7.36
C LEU A 504 -11.55 -2.64 -7.38
N PHE A 505 -12.10 -3.53 -6.55
CA PHE A 505 -13.51 -3.68 -6.29
C PHE A 505 -13.77 -3.39 -4.82
N GLN A 506 -14.62 -2.39 -4.53
CA GLN A 506 -14.90 -1.94 -3.17
C GLN A 506 -16.40 -1.90 -2.92
N PRO A 507 -16.97 -2.92 -2.28
CA PRO A 507 -18.31 -2.84 -1.74
C PRO A 507 -18.30 -2.11 -0.39
N ALA A 508 -19.30 -1.29 -0.13
CA ALA A 508 -19.54 -0.67 1.17
C ALA A 508 -21.02 -0.69 1.49
N ALA A 509 -21.33 -0.75 2.78
CA ALA A 509 -22.71 -0.65 3.26
C ALA A 509 -22.73 0.12 4.57
N THR A 510 -23.76 0.96 4.75
CA THR A 510 -23.97 1.71 5.97
C THR A 510 -25.42 1.56 6.42
N TYR A 511 -25.59 1.55 7.72
CA TYR A 511 -26.91 1.60 8.35
C TYR A 511 -26.90 2.60 9.51
N SER A 512 -27.85 3.48 9.53
CA SER A 512 -28.12 4.30 10.70
C SER A 512 -29.60 4.24 11.03
N THR A 513 -29.95 4.47 12.28
CA THR A 513 -31.35 4.53 12.70
C THR A 513 -32.05 5.75 12.15
N SER A 514 -31.31 6.79 11.74
CA SER A 514 -31.87 8.01 11.13
C SER A 514 -32.05 7.89 9.62
N ASP A 515 -31.04 7.35 8.90
CA ASP A 515 -30.97 7.40 7.44
C ASP A 515 -31.35 6.08 6.77
N GLY A 516 -31.53 5.01 7.56
CA GLY A 516 -31.80 3.68 7.06
C GLY A 516 -30.58 2.99 6.47
N PHE A 517 -30.80 2.12 5.51
CA PHE A 517 -29.74 1.35 4.84
C PHE A 517 -29.28 2.02 3.56
N SER A 518 -27.98 2.12 3.37
CA SER A 518 -27.37 2.45 2.10
C SER A 518 -26.24 1.47 1.77
N ALA A 519 -26.09 1.17 0.49
CA ALA A 519 -25.01 0.33 -0.02
C ALA A 519 -24.38 1.00 -1.23
N ASN A 520 -23.10 0.83 -1.38
CA ASN A 520 -22.36 1.33 -2.52
C ASN A 520 -21.40 0.26 -3.06
N VAL A 521 -21.19 0.28 -4.36
CA VAL A 521 -20.23 -0.56 -5.03
C VAL A 521 -19.40 0.32 -5.94
N ALA A 522 -18.09 0.38 -5.69
CA ALA A 522 -17.14 1.05 -6.54
C ALA A 522 -16.22 0.05 -7.26
N VAL A 523 -15.99 0.29 -8.52
CA VAL A 523 -15.03 -0.43 -9.36
C VAL A 523 -14.06 0.58 -9.93
N SER A 524 -12.78 0.38 -9.76
CA SER A 524 -11.77 1.26 -10.33
C SER A 524 -10.66 0.50 -11.02
N GLU A 525 -10.12 1.11 -12.09
CA GLU A 525 -8.89 0.73 -12.76
C GLU A 525 -7.93 1.91 -12.67
N ARG A 526 -6.72 1.69 -12.12
CA ARG A 526 -5.75 2.76 -11.84
C ARG A 526 -4.70 2.96 -12.92
N ASN A 527 -4.60 2.04 -13.86
CA ASN A 527 -3.61 2.11 -14.93
C ASN A 527 -4.26 1.95 -16.32
N LEU A 528 -5.28 2.73 -16.58
CA LEU A 528 -5.97 2.70 -17.86
C LEU A 528 -5.00 3.05 -19.00
N TRP A 529 -4.91 2.18 -20.00
CA TRP A 529 -4.01 2.26 -21.18
C TRP A 529 -2.51 2.28 -20.86
N GLY A 530 -2.10 1.82 -19.68
CA GLY A 530 -0.68 1.86 -19.29
C GLY A 530 -0.14 3.26 -18.95
N ARG A 531 -1.02 4.27 -18.82
CA ARG A 531 -0.62 5.68 -18.61
C ARG A 531 -0.74 6.16 -17.18
N GLY A 532 -1.06 5.27 -16.25
CA GLY A 532 -1.36 5.64 -14.88
C GLY A 532 -2.65 6.46 -14.72
N HIS A 533 -3.50 6.54 -15.75
CA HIS A 533 -4.80 7.18 -15.66
C HIS A 533 -5.77 6.26 -14.92
N SER A 534 -6.70 6.82 -14.15
CA SER A 534 -7.72 6.02 -13.48
C SER A 534 -9.12 6.30 -14.01
N VAL A 535 -9.91 5.24 -14.03
CA VAL A 535 -11.35 5.32 -14.16
C VAL A 535 -11.98 4.65 -12.95
N GLU A 536 -12.98 5.31 -12.38
CA GLU A 536 -13.74 4.80 -11.25
C GLU A 536 -15.22 4.90 -11.60
N ALA A 537 -15.96 3.83 -11.38
CA ALA A 537 -17.39 3.79 -11.51
C ALA A 537 -18.00 3.34 -10.18
N GLU A 538 -18.89 4.13 -9.65
CA GLU A 538 -19.55 3.91 -8.37
C GLU A 538 -21.06 3.90 -8.58
N ILE A 539 -21.73 2.96 -7.92
CA ILE A 539 -23.18 2.89 -7.84
C ILE A 539 -23.57 2.87 -6.38
N ASP A 540 -24.40 3.81 -5.97
CA ASP A 540 -24.98 3.87 -4.64
C ASP A 540 -26.47 3.58 -4.67
N ALA A 541 -26.89 2.80 -3.67
CA ALA A 541 -28.28 2.41 -3.48
C ALA A 541 -28.71 2.76 -2.05
N ARG A 542 -29.84 3.43 -1.91
CA ARG A 542 -30.38 3.86 -0.60
C ARG A 542 -31.81 3.45 -0.46
N THR A 543 -32.18 3.07 0.75
CA THR A 543 -33.59 2.93 1.09
C THR A 543 -34.19 4.29 1.45
N SER A 544 -35.34 4.61 0.92
CA SER A 544 -36.10 5.77 1.25
C SER A 544 -37.60 5.42 1.32
N ARG A 545 -38.44 6.36 1.73
CA ARG A 545 -39.88 6.17 1.70
C ARG A 545 -40.46 6.13 0.28
N LEU A 546 -39.74 6.65 -0.70
CA LEU A 546 -40.04 6.51 -2.13
C LEU A 546 -39.63 5.13 -2.69
N GLY A 547 -39.05 4.27 -1.86
CA GLY A 547 -38.53 2.97 -2.26
C GLY A 547 -36.99 2.95 -2.38
N PHE A 548 -36.48 2.16 -3.31
CA PHE A 548 -35.04 2.02 -3.54
C PHE A 548 -34.60 3.13 -4.50
N LEU A 549 -33.64 3.94 -4.06
CA LEU A 549 -33.05 5.03 -4.84
C LEU A 549 -31.67 4.66 -5.28
N LEU A 550 -31.38 4.84 -6.56
CA LEU A 550 -30.04 4.59 -7.13
C LEU A 550 -29.41 5.91 -7.53
N GLY A 551 -28.17 6.09 -7.09
CA GLY A 551 -27.24 7.11 -7.53
C GLY A 551 -26.04 6.48 -8.23
N GLY A 552 -25.07 7.29 -8.63
CA GLY A 552 -23.84 6.82 -9.16
C GLY A 552 -22.92 7.92 -9.68
N ASN A 553 -21.69 7.55 -9.86
CA ASN A 553 -20.62 8.45 -10.32
C ASN A 553 -19.69 7.68 -11.24
N VAL A 554 -19.29 8.29 -12.33
CA VAL A 554 -18.21 7.81 -13.19
C VAL A 554 -17.16 8.92 -13.25
N ARG A 555 -15.97 8.63 -12.76
CA ARG A 555 -14.85 9.58 -12.70
C ARG A 555 -13.68 9.07 -13.54
N TYR A 556 -13.14 9.95 -14.35
CA TYR A 556 -11.87 9.74 -15.04
C TYR A 556 -10.84 10.71 -14.49
N THR A 557 -9.65 10.22 -14.12
CA THR A 557 -8.58 11.03 -13.55
C THR A 557 -7.28 10.82 -14.30
N VAL A 558 -6.65 11.93 -14.64
CA VAL A 558 -5.25 12.02 -15.05
C VAL A 558 -4.47 12.47 -13.81
N PRO A 559 -3.68 11.61 -13.15
CA PRO A 559 -3.04 11.95 -11.88
C PRO A 559 -1.95 13.00 -12.06
N TRP A 560 -1.28 13.00 -13.20
CA TRP A 560 -0.29 14.00 -13.58
C TRP A 560 -0.49 14.40 -15.05
N LEU A 561 -0.88 15.64 -15.25
CA LEU A 561 -1.11 16.21 -16.58
C LEU A 561 0.24 16.49 -17.26
N TYR A 562 0.70 15.55 -18.07
CA TYR A 562 1.97 15.62 -18.77
C TYR A 562 1.80 16.37 -20.11
N LEU A 563 1.84 17.71 -20.05
CA LEU A 563 1.75 18.58 -21.21
C LEU A 563 2.99 19.48 -21.30
N ASP A 564 3.51 19.64 -22.52
CA ASP A 564 4.61 20.57 -22.82
C ASP A 564 4.14 22.04 -22.84
N VAL A 565 3.42 22.44 -21.78
CA VAL A 565 2.89 23.80 -21.61
C VAL A 565 3.02 24.21 -20.14
N GLY A 566 3.69 25.33 -19.87
CA GLY A 566 3.94 25.79 -18.52
C GLY A 566 4.82 24.79 -17.76
N ASP A 567 4.46 24.54 -16.50
CA ASP A 567 5.19 23.66 -15.58
C ASP A 567 4.50 22.30 -15.32
N PHE A 568 3.55 21.90 -16.18
CA PHE A 568 2.80 20.67 -15.98
C PHE A 568 3.62 19.39 -16.09
N GLN A 569 4.76 19.42 -16.77
CA GLN A 569 5.71 18.31 -16.81
C GLN A 569 6.50 18.17 -15.51
N GLN A 570 6.79 19.30 -14.86
CA GLN A 570 7.63 19.37 -13.66
C GLN A 570 6.82 19.24 -12.37
N VAL A 571 5.59 19.78 -12.35
CA VAL A 571 4.75 19.79 -11.15
C VAL A 571 3.54 18.87 -11.32
N PRO A 572 3.39 17.80 -10.51
CA PRO A 572 2.31 16.85 -10.62
C PRO A 572 0.96 17.54 -10.39
N THR A 573 0.23 17.76 -11.50
CA THR A 573 -1.09 18.37 -11.49
C THR A 573 -2.12 17.36 -11.91
N SER A 574 -2.94 16.91 -10.95
CA SER A 574 -4.04 15.98 -11.22
C SER A 574 -5.25 16.71 -11.80
N VAL A 575 -5.87 16.12 -12.81
CA VAL A 575 -7.14 16.62 -13.36
C VAL A 575 -8.13 15.48 -13.43
N SER A 576 -9.35 15.69 -12.92
CA SER A 576 -10.42 14.71 -13.02
C SER A 576 -11.71 15.33 -13.56
N ALA A 577 -12.44 14.53 -14.33
CA ALA A 577 -13.79 14.81 -14.78
C ALA A 577 -14.73 13.71 -14.29
N SER A 578 -15.88 14.06 -13.74
CA SER A 578 -16.86 13.09 -13.31
C SER A 578 -18.28 13.45 -13.77
N LEU A 579 -19.00 12.43 -14.23
CA LEU A 579 -20.44 12.45 -14.42
C LEU A 579 -21.07 11.82 -13.19
N PHE A 580 -22.00 12.50 -12.58
CA PHE A 580 -22.61 12.05 -11.34
C PHE A 580 -24.14 12.16 -11.36
N SER A 581 -24.77 11.31 -10.57
CA SER A 581 -26.18 11.38 -10.21
C SER A 581 -26.32 11.13 -8.71
N ASP A 582 -26.17 12.18 -7.92
CA ASP A 582 -26.25 12.12 -6.45
C ASP A 582 -27.70 12.15 -6.01
N VAL A 583 -28.07 11.24 -5.12
CA VAL A 583 -29.42 11.17 -4.57
C VAL A 583 -29.33 11.36 -3.06
N ARG A 584 -30.10 12.34 -2.56
CA ARG A 584 -30.25 12.63 -1.13
C ARG A 584 -31.68 12.45 -0.75
N SER A 585 -32.00 11.45 0.07
CA SER A 585 -33.31 11.18 0.64
C SER A 585 -33.42 11.70 2.07
N GLY A 586 -34.65 11.83 2.57
CA GLY A 586 -34.89 12.23 3.93
C GLY A 586 -34.50 13.68 4.26
N GLN A 587 -34.30 14.52 3.22
CA GLN A 587 -34.00 15.92 3.45
C GLN A 587 -35.16 16.63 4.05
N PRO A 588 -35.01 17.41 5.15
CA PRO A 588 -36.14 18.06 5.79
C PRO A 588 -36.70 19.17 4.92
N LEU A 589 -38.02 19.21 4.77
CA LEU A 589 -38.71 20.36 4.26
C LEU A 589 -38.68 21.48 5.30
N SER A 590 -38.58 22.73 4.87
CA SER A 590 -38.43 23.85 5.79
C SER A 590 -39.16 25.10 5.33
N ASP A 591 -39.65 25.86 6.29
CA ASP A 591 -40.18 27.22 6.11
C ASP A 591 -39.16 28.23 6.66
N GLY A 592 -38.54 29.01 5.78
CA GLY A 592 -37.53 29.98 6.19
C GLY A 592 -36.30 29.40 6.89
N GLY A 593 -36.26 28.10 7.10
CA GLY A 593 -35.21 27.32 7.83
C GLY A 593 -35.75 26.44 8.94
N ALA A 594 -36.94 26.77 9.46
CA ALA A 594 -37.65 25.95 10.46
C ALA A 594 -38.16 24.66 9.80
N THR A 595 -37.90 23.52 10.41
CA THR A 595 -38.30 22.20 9.91
C THR A 595 -39.67 21.77 10.45
N ARG A 596 -40.27 22.57 11.34
CA ARG A 596 -41.57 22.38 11.98
C ARG A 596 -42.43 23.63 11.78
N VAL A 597 -43.71 23.43 11.72
CA VAL A 597 -44.71 24.51 11.60
C VAL A 597 -45.86 24.26 12.56
N ALA A 598 -46.52 25.35 12.97
CA ALA A 598 -47.72 25.31 13.79
C ALA A 598 -48.86 24.66 13.00
N TYR A 599 -49.41 23.56 13.52
CA TYR A 599 -50.55 22.87 12.94
C TYR A 599 -51.79 23.08 13.87
N PRO A 600 -52.94 23.51 13.33
CA PRO A 600 -54.12 23.76 14.16
C PRO A 600 -54.52 22.51 14.95
N GLY A 601 -54.75 22.67 16.26
CA GLY A 601 -55.30 21.62 17.10
C GLY A 601 -56.75 21.27 16.69
N ALA A 602 -57.21 20.09 17.08
CA ALA A 602 -58.61 19.70 16.90
C ALA A 602 -59.53 20.68 17.63
N ASP A 603 -60.63 21.04 17.00
CA ASP A 603 -61.70 21.91 17.57
C ASP A 603 -61.24 23.32 18.04
N GLY A 604 -60.16 23.88 17.47
CA GLY A 604 -59.70 25.24 17.81
C GLY A 604 -58.87 25.31 19.09
N GLY A 605 -58.26 24.19 19.50
CA GLY A 605 -57.25 24.11 20.54
C GLY A 605 -55.93 24.77 20.16
N GLU A 606 -54.97 24.83 21.11
CA GLU A 606 -53.64 25.37 20.86
C GLU A 606 -52.96 24.67 19.67
N ALA A 607 -52.25 25.45 18.84
CA ALA A 607 -51.50 24.91 17.71
C ALA A 607 -50.34 24.06 18.19
N ASN A 608 -50.16 22.87 17.62
CA ASN A 608 -49.02 21.99 17.90
C ASN A 608 -47.97 22.20 16.81
N GLU A 609 -46.73 22.18 17.20
CA GLU A 609 -45.62 22.17 16.24
C GLU A 609 -45.42 20.76 15.67
N VAL A 610 -45.57 20.63 14.37
CA VAL A 610 -45.40 19.36 13.66
C VAL A 610 -44.27 19.46 12.59
N PRO A 611 -43.53 18.38 12.33
CA PRO A 611 -42.59 18.34 11.22
C PRO A 611 -43.31 18.58 9.89
N ILE A 612 -42.74 19.41 9.02
CA ILE A 612 -43.26 19.66 7.68
C ILE A 612 -43.24 18.38 6.85
N GLY A 613 -42.13 17.64 6.91
CA GLY A 613 -41.94 16.43 6.15
C GLY A 613 -40.52 16.37 5.55
N THR A 614 -40.33 15.42 4.67
CA THR A 614 -39.06 15.20 3.99
C THR A 614 -39.23 15.14 2.47
N TYR A 615 -38.11 15.37 1.76
CA TYR A 615 -38.07 15.25 0.31
C TYR A 615 -36.80 14.53 -0.12
N THR A 616 -36.84 13.96 -1.32
CA THR A 616 -35.67 13.42 -2.02
C THR A 616 -35.25 14.41 -3.10
N ARG A 617 -33.96 14.72 -3.14
CA ARG A 617 -33.31 15.52 -4.19
C ARG A 617 -32.33 14.65 -5.00
N ARG A 618 -32.41 14.72 -6.31
CA ARG A 618 -31.47 14.13 -7.25
C ARG A 618 -30.76 15.23 -8.01
N ASP A 619 -29.43 15.29 -7.87
CA ASP A 619 -28.59 16.21 -8.62
C ASP A 619 -27.79 15.41 -9.66
N THR A 620 -28.02 15.67 -10.95
CA THR A 620 -27.30 15.03 -12.05
C THR A 620 -26.47 16.05 -12.79
N GLY A 621 -25.20 15.77 -13.02
CA GLY A 621 -24.32 16.78 -13.61
C GLY A 621 -22.92 16.34 -13.90
N LEU A 622 -22.07 17.35 -14.14
CA LEU A 622 -20.65 17.25 -14.42
C LEU A 622 -19.85 17.96 -13.33
N SER A 623 -18.74 17.35 -12.91
CA SER A 623 -17.74 17.98 -12.05
C SER A 623 -16.36 17.88 -12.68
N LEU A 624 -15.63 18.99 -12.65
CA LEU A 624 -14.21 19.07 -13.02
C LEU A 624 -13.42 19.44 -11.78
N THR A 625 -12.31 18.77 -11.56
CA THR A 625 -11.41 19.04 -10.43
C THR A 625 -9.99 19.07 -10.93
N ALA A 626 -9.21 20.06 -10.47
CA ALA A 626 -7.78 20.12 -10.68
C ALA A 626 -7.09 20.23 -9.32
N GLY A 627 -6.05 19.45 -9.10
CA GLY A 627 -5.31 19.42 -7.82
C GLY A 627 -3.81 19.43 -8.03
N ARG A 628 -3.08 20.16 -7.17
CA ARG A 628 -1.63 20.32 -7.25
C ARG A 628 -1.04 20.34 -5.84
N PRO A 629 0.11 19.68 -5.59
CA PRO A 629 0.87 19.88 -4.37
C PRO A 629 1.47 21.29 -4.33
N LEU A 630 1.60 21.83 -3.13
CA LEU A 630 2.27 23.11 -2.82
C LEU A 630 3.35 22.83 -1.75
N GLY A 631 4.36 22.04 -2.09
CA GLY A 631 5.32 21.46 -1.15
C GLY A 631 4.91 20.06 -0.71
N GLU A 632 5.48 19.55 0.38
CA GLU A 632 5.32 18.16 0.83
C GLU A 632 3.94 17.93 1.45
N ASP A 633 3.51 18.78 2.37
CA ASP A 633 2.30 18.58 3.19
C ASP A 633 1.07 19.33 2.66
N PHE A 634 1.26 20.32 1.82
CA PHE A 634 0.16 21.15 1.32
C PHE A 634 -0.30 20.74 -0.07
N ARG A 635 -1.62 20.75 -0.26
CA ARG A 635 -2.24 20.53 -1.57
C ARG A 635 -3.37 21.51 -1.80
N ILE A 636 -3.40 22.15 -2.97
CA ILE A 636 -4.51 22.96 -3.44
C ILE A 636 -5.35 22.17 -4.44
N ARG A 637 -6.67 22.33 -4.35
CA ARG A 637 -7.63 21.74 -5.28
C ARG A 637 -8.62 22.80 -5.72
N ALA A 638 -8.85 22.91 -7.02
CA ALA A 638 -9.93 23.71 -7.60
C ALA A 638 -11.04 22.77 -8.12
N ARG A 639 -12.29 23.16 -7.92
CA ARG A 639 -13.46 22.39 -8.33
C ARG A 639 -14.47 23.26 -9.05
N ALA A 640 -14.97 22.76 -10.17
CA ALA A 640 -16.13 23.31 -10.86
C ALA A 640 -17.21 22.24 -10.98
N ARG A 641 -18.44 22.54 -10.61
CA ARG A 641 -19.58 21.61 -10.68
C ARG A 641 -20.77 22.33 -11.32
N ALA A 642 -21.48 21.62 -12.18
CA ALA A 642 -22.76 22.04 -12.74
C ALA A 642 -23.74 20.87 -12.67
N SER A 643 -24.98 21.11 -12.24
CA SER A 643 -25.99 20.08 -12.07
C SER A 643 -27.41 20.58 -12.34
N VAL A 644 -28.25 19.61 -12.67
CA VAL A 644 -29.71 19.78 -12.73
C VAL A 644 -30.29 19.04 -11.54
N SER A 645 -31.08 19.74 -10.75
CA SER A 645 -31.79 19.23 -9.58
C SER A 645 -33.21 18.81 -9.90
N GLN A 646 -33.58 17.64 -9.42
CA GLN A 646 -34.96 17.14 -9.40
C GLN A 646 -35.39 16.89 -7.95
N VAL A 647 -36.60 17.26 -7.58
CA VAL A 647 -37.10 17.16 -6.21
C VAL A 647 -38.41 16.39 -6.18
N ALA A 648 -38.55 15.50 -5.21
CA ALA A 648 -39.78 14.75 -4.93
C ALA A 648 -40.07 14.72 -3.43
N VAL A 649 -41.23 15.18 -3.01
CA VAL A 649 -41.69 15.10 -1.62
C VAL A 649 -41.94 13.65 -1.25
N GLU A 650 -41.43 13.22 -0.10
CA GLU A 650 -41.56 11.85 0.38
C GLU A 650 -42.97 11.61 0.98
N PRO A 651 -43.46 10.36 0.91
CA PRO A 651 -44.73 10.02 1.51
C PRO A 651 -44.71 10.25 3.03
N ARG A 652 -45.89 10.61 3.55
CA ARG A 652 -46.11 10.84 4.97
C ARG A 652 -45.75 9.64 5.85
N ARG A 653 -45.19 9.88 7.03
CA ARG A 653 -44.84 8.84 8.02
C ARG A 653 -46.02 8.27 8.81
N GLY A 654 -47.11 8.89 8.86
CA GLY A 654 -48.23 8.51 9.68
C GLY A 654 -49.23 9.65 9.81
N GLU A 655 -50.33 9.43 10.41
CA GLU A 655 -51.20 10.53 10.76
C GLU A 655 -50.74 11.14 12.07
N CYS A 656 -50.50 12.47 12.09
CA CYS A 656 -50.49 13.20 13.34
C CYS A 656 -51.92 13.10 13.92
N VAL A 657 -52.19 12.00 14.63
CA VAL A 657 -53.50 11.78 15.25
C VAL A 657 -53.57 12.71 16.44
N VAL A 658 -54.43 13.67 16.33
CA VAL A 658 -54.74 14.56 17.41
C VAL A 658 -56.00 13.98 18.08
N GLU A 659 -55.85 13.05 18.99
CA GLU A 659 -56.87 12.80 20.00
C GLU A 659 -56.66 13.86 21.09
N ASP A 660 -57.68 14.63 21.41
CA ASP A 660 -57.72 15.72 22.43
C ASP A 660 -56.80 16.94 22.22
N GLY A 661 -56.25 17.16 21.00
CA GLY A 661 -55.38 18.30 20.70
C GLY A 661 -53.90 18.07 20.97
N SER A 662 -53.52 16.87 21.41
CA SER A 662 -52.10 16.49 21.57
C SER A 662 -51.58 15.73 20.34
N VAL A 663 -50.31 15.91 20.01
CA VAL A 663 -49.58 15.16 18.98
C VAL A 663 -48.92 13.96 19.64
N GLU A 664 -49.40 12.76 19.34
CA GLU A 664 -48.77 11.52 19.79
C GLU A 664 -47.56 11.25 18.90
N ASN A 665 -46.35 11.22 19.46
CA ASN A 665 -45.07 11.03 18.78
C ASN A 665 -44.80 12.06 17.65
N PRO A 666 -44.52 13.33 17.95
CA PRO A 666 -44.30 14.36 16.95
C PRO A 666 -43.16 14.06 15.97
N ASP A 667 -42.26 13.17 16.31
CA ASP A 667 -41.13 12.77 15.43
C ASP A 667 -41.50 11.73 14.39
N ASP A 668 -42.64 11.05 14.55
CA ASP A 668 -43.16 10.02 13.64
C ASP A 668 -44.23 10.52 12.67
N CYS A 669 -44.66 11.78 12.76
CA CYS A 669 -45.66 12.36 11.89
C CYS A 669 -45.08 13.52 11.03
N SER A 670 -45.85 13.92 9.99
CA SER A 670 -45.54 15.08 9.15
C SER A 670 -46.84 15.68 8.63
N LEU A 671 -46.74 16.91 8.07
CA LEU A 671 -47.88 17.52 7.39
C LEU A 671 -48.48 16.58 6.32
N PRO A 672 -49.77 16.68 6.02
CA PRO A 672 -50.36 16.07 4.84
C PRO A 672 -49.59 16.43 3.58
N TRP A 673 -49.42 15.46 2.65
CA TRP A 673 -48.60 15.64 1.46
C TRP A 673 -48.88 16.91 0.66
N ASN A 674 -50.13 17.28 0.50
CA ASN A 674 -50.55 18.48 -0.23
C ASN A 674 -50.11 19.78 0.46
N GLN A 675 -50.03 19.81 1.79
CA GLN A 675 -49.49 20.95 2.54
C GLN A 675 -47.98 20.93 2.56
N ALA A 676 -47.36 19.77 2.81
CA ALA A 676 -45.92 19.61 2.77
C ALA A 676 -45.31 19.98 1.41
N ALA A 677 -46.02 19.72 0.32
CA ALA A 677 -45.58 20.06 -1.04
C ALA A 677 -45.46 21.58 -1.29
N GLU A 678 -46.13 22.43 -0.50
CA GLU A 678 -45.97 23.90 -0.59
C GLU A 678 -44.59 24.36 -0.13
N TYR A 679 -43.92 23.59 0.73
CA TYR A 679 -42.61 23.87 1.24
C TYR A 679 -41.47 23.20 0.41
N ALA A 680 -41.81 22.47 -0.65
CA ALA A 680 -40.85 21.75 -1.44
C ALA A 680 -39.95 22.71 -2.23
N PRO A 681 -38.62 22.51 -2.22
CA PRO A 681 -37.74 23.26 -3.09
C PRO A 681 -38.07 22.94 -4.56
N ILE A 682 -37.89 23.90 -5.44
CA ILE A 682 -38.05 23.69 -6.88
C ILE A 682 -36.78 23.08 -7.46
N GLY A 683 -36.91 22.19 -8.47
CA GLY A 683 -35.79 21.72 -9.25
C GLY A 683 -35.30 22.75 -10.25
N GLY A 684 -34.01 22.68 -10.65
CA GLY A 684 -33.46 23.63 -11.60
C GLY A 684 -31.98 23.43 -11.83
N LEU A 685 -31.32 24.43 -12.40
CA LEU A 685 -29.89 24.44 -12.66
C LEU A 685 -29.15 25.04 -11.46
N SER A 686 -28.06 24.39 -11.04
CA SER A 686 -27.17 24.89 -10.03
C SER A 686 -25.70 24.67 -10.43
N GLY A 687 -24.82 25.50 -9.92
CA GLY A 687 -23.40 25.43 -10.15
C GLY A 687 -22.61 25.78 -8.91
N PHE A 688 -21.37 25.30 -8.85
CA PHE A 688 -20.43 25.57 -7.79
C PHE A 688 -19.01 25.70 -8.36
N LEU A 689 -18.33 26.76 -7.95
CA LEU A 689 -16.91 26.96 -8.17
C LEU A 689 -16.23 27.11 -6.82
N GLY A 690 -15.18 26.32 -6.54
CA GLY A 690 -14.52 26.37 -5.25
C GLY A 690 -13.06 25.97 -5.32
N SER A 691 -12.36 26.25 -4.24
CA SER A 691 -10.99 25.84 -4.00
C SER A 691 -10.86 25.31 -2.59
N ASP A 692 -10.12 24.22 -2.44
CA ASP A 692 -9.80 23.59 -1.17
C ASP A 692 -8.28 23.62 -1.02
N LEU A 693 -7.78 24.09 0.13
CA LEU A 693 -6.39 23.93 0.58
C LEU A 693 -6.38 22.88 1.68
N THR A 694 -5.57 21.86 1.53
CA THR A 694 -5.39 20.81 2.53
C THR A 694 -3.95 20.78 3.00
N TYR A 695 -3.77 20.52 4.30
CA TYR A 695 -2.52 20.24 4.96
C TYR A 695 -2.62 18.86 5.61
N ASP A 696 -1.62 18.00 5.45
CA ASP A 696 -1.62 16.67 6.05
C ASP A 696 -0.21 16.25 6.44
N ALA A 697 0.09 16.36 7.72
CA ALA A 697 1.34 15.93 8.36
C ALA A 697 1.05 14.87 9.43
N ARG A 698 0.18 13.91 9.11
CA ARG A 698 -0.10 12.76 9.96
C ARG A 698 0.84 11.60 9.62
N ASP A 699 1.18 10.80 10.62
CA ASP A 699 1.95 9.54 10.48
C ASP A 699 1.24 8.52 9.57
N SER A 700 -0.09 8.52 9.58
CA SER A 700 -0.93 7.66 8.74
C SER A 700 -2.21 8.39 8.33
N ALA A 701 -2.59 8.24 7.06
CA ALA A 701 -3.85 8.80 6.55
C ALA A 701 -5.08 8.04 7.10
N GLU A 702 -4.95 6.75 7.35
CA GLU A 702 -6.07 5.86 7.71
C GLU A 702 -6.22 5.67 9.22
N PHE A 703 -5.10 5.49 9.92
CA PHE A 703 -5.08 5.23 11.37
C PHE A 703 -4.05 6.12 12.07
N PRO A 704 -4.28 7.44 12.04
CA PRO A 704 -3.31 8.38 12.60
C PRO A 704 -3.22 8.21 14.12
N ARG A 705 -1.99 8.14 14.60
CA ARG A 705 -1.62 8.15 16.01
C ARG A 705 -1.02 9.49 16.41
N GLU A 706 -0.35 10.15 15.45
CA GLU A 706 0.34 11.42 15.66
C GLU A 706 0.13 12.37 14.47
N GLY A 707 0.31 13.65 14.71
CA GLY A 707 0.34 14.67 13.68
C GLY A 707 -0.92 15.51 13.58
N ILE A 708 -0.93 16.36 12.56
CA ILE A 708 -1.98 17.35 12.33
C ILE A 708 -2.43 17.31 10.88
N ALA A 709 -3.74 17.40 10.66
CA ALA A 709 -4.30 17.63 9.34
C ALA A 709 -5.27 18.82 9.38
N GLY A 710 -5.30 19.59 8.30
CA GLY A 710 -6.17 20.75 8.20
C GLY A 710 -6.75 20.92 6.81
N ASN A 711 -7.87 21.61 6.74
CA ASN A 711 -8.47 21.99 5.47
C ASN A 711 -9.08 23.39 5.53
N ALA A 712 -8.95 24.14 4.45
CA ALA A 712 -9.64 25.40 4.25
C ALA A 712 -10.33 25.37 2.90
N SER A 713 -11.63 25.63 2.86
CA SER A 713 -12.39 25.68 1.62
C SER A 713 -13.12 27.01 1.44
N LEU A 714 -13.12 27.46 0.20
CA LEU A 714 -13.79 28.67 -0.25
C LEU A 714 -14.49 28.37 -1.57
N GLY A 715 -15.74 28.84 -1.73
CA GLY A 715 -16.45 28.61 -2.96
C GLY A 715 -17.51 29.66 -3.26
N VAL A 716 -18.11 29.55 -4.44
CA VAL A 716 -19.29 30.28 -4.86
C VAL A 716 -20.31 29.29 -5.40
N GLY A 717 -21.43 29.16 -4.71
CA GLY A 717 -22.60 28.42 -5.19
C GLY A 717 -23.57 29.38 -5.85
N PHE A 718 -24.15 29.00 -6.98
CA PHE A 718 -25.12 29.81 -7.73
C PHE A 718 -26.12 28.91 -8.44
N GLY A 719 -27.26 29.44 -8.79
CA GLY A 719 -28.28 28.66 -9.49
C GLY A 719 -29.60 29.41 -9.71
N ASN A 720 -30.59 28.63 -10.18
CA ASN A 720 -31.98 29.07 -10.38
C ASN A 720 -33.00 28.02 -9.91
N ASP A 721 -32.58 27.09 -9.06
CA ASP A 721 -33.42 26.09 -8.40
C ASP A 721 -34.00 26.61 -7.06
N PHE A 722 -34.34 27.91 -7.06
CA PHE A 722 -34.87 28.64 -5.93
C PHE A 722 -36.06 29.51 -6.35
N ALA A 723 -37.06 29.60 -5.49
CA ALA A 723 -38.21 30.46 -5.68
C ALA A 723 -38.38 31.40 -4.48
N VAL A 724 -38.77 32.64 -4.74
CA VAL A 724 -39.17 33.64 -3.77
C VAL A 724 -40.59 34.11 -4.20
N ASP A 725 -41.54 34.05 -3.30
CA ASP A 725 -42.96 34.36 -3.55
C ASP A 725 -43.55 33.62 -4.78
N GLY A 726 -43.06 32.36 -5.00
CA GLY A 726 -43.54 31.53 -6.11
C GLY A 726 -42.85 31.81 -7.46
N GLU A 727 -41.99 32.81 -7.53
CA GLU A 727 -41.24 33.15 -8.75
C GLU A 727 -39.81 32.57 -8.68
N ARG A 728 -39.39 31.93 -9.78
CA ARG A 728 -38.03 31.38 -9.89
C ARG A 728 -37.01 32.52 -9.87
N THR A 729 -36.06 32.44 -8.95
CA THR A 729 -35.07 33.51 -8.70
C THR A 729 -33.66 32.95 -8.75
N GLY A 730 -32.78 33.70 -9.42
CA GLY A 730 -31.32 33.39 -9.40
C GLY A 730 -30.74 33.77 -8.06
N TYR A 731 -29.79 32.99 -7.58
CA TYR A 731 -29.07 33.22 -6.33
C TYR A 731 -27.58 32.98 -6.46
N ALA A 732 -26.82 33.56 -5.51
CA ALA A 732 -25.43 33.24 -5.26
C ALA A 732 -25.13 33.30 -3.76
N TYR A 733 -24.29 32.38 -3.29
CA TYR A 733 -23.80 32.37 -1.92
C TYR A 733 -22.32 31.94 -1.88
N LEU A 734 -21.62 32.26 -0.81
CA LEU A 734 -20.18 32.03 -0.64
C LEU A 734 -19.96 31.24 0.63
N PRO A 735 -19.80 29.91 0.55
CA PRO A 735 -19.42 29.06 1.67
C PRO A 735 -17.92 29.19 1.95
N VAL A 736 -17.59 29.29 3.23
CA VAL A 736 -16.24 29.22 3.77
C VAL A 736 -16.21 28.20 4.89
N GLU A 737 -15.30 27.25 4.83
CA GLU A 737 -15.14 26.24 5.86
C GLU A 737 -13.65 26.09 6.23
N LEU A 738 -13.41 25.92 7.51
CA LEU A 738 -12.09 25.65 8.07
C LEU A 738 -12.19 24.45 9.00
N GLY A 739 -11.23 23.53 8.87
CA GLY A 739 -11.16 22.35 9.72
C GLY A 739 -9.73 22.05 10.14
N VAL A 740 -9.58 21.53 11.35
CA VAL A 740 -8.31 21.02 11.85
C VAL A 740 -8.55 19.75 12.65
N LYS A 741 -7.64 18.79 12.50
CA LYS A 741 -7.58 17.54 13.24
C LYS A 741 -6.20 17.41 13.84
N SER A 742 -6.12 16.90 15.05
CA SER A 742 -4.85 16.65 15.74
C SER A 742 -4.90 15.29 16.42
N TYR A 743 -3.81 14.60 16.38
CA TYR A 743 -3.61 13.29 16.98
C TYR A 743 -2.35 13.32 17.84
N LEU A 744 -2.43 12.70 19.00
CA LEU A 744 -1.35 12.67 19.96
C LEU A 744 -1.36 11.34 20.70
N THR A 745 -0.23 10.67 20.71
CA THR A 745 -0.02 9.48 21.51
C THR A 745 0.16 9.88 22.98
N VAL A 746 -0.54 9.22 23.90
CA VAL A 746 -0.46 9.55 25.35
C VAL A 746 0.97 9.31 25.87
N ALA A 747 1.70 8.38 25.30
CA ALA A 747 3.11 8.12 25.63
C ALA A 747 3.97 9.38 25.48
N ASP A 748 3.72 10.23 24.50
CA ASP A 748 4.48 11.46 24.24
C ASP A 748 4.22 12.56 25.30
N LEU A 749 3.19 12.41 26.11
CA LEU A 749 2.85 13.29 27.25
C LEU A 749 3.45 12.84 28.58
N LEU A 750 4.02 11.62 28.62
CA LEU A 750 4.56 11.00 29.82
C LEU A 750 6.09 10.97 29.77
N PRO A 751 6.78 10.83 30.92
CA PRO A 751 8.25 10.67 30.92
C PRO A 751 8.69 9.46 30.08
N ASP A 752 9.91 9.52 29.52
CA ASP A 752 10.54 8.61 28.56
C ASP A 752 10.53 7.08 28.87
N GLU A 753 9.88 6.66 29.93
CA GLU A 753 9.80 5.25 30.37
C GLU A 753 8.54 4.51 29.86
N VAL A 754 7.61 5.19 29.16
CA VAL A 754 6.33 4.59 28.72
C VAL A 754 6.40 4.32 27.22
N GLU A 755 6.63 3.05 26.86
CA GLU A 755 6.68 2.59 25.46
C GLU A 755 5.28 2.29 24.85
N ASP A 756 4.20 2.36 25.64
CA ASP A 756 2.85 1.99 25.16
C ASP A 756 2.22 3.09 24.29
N ARG A 757 2.28 2.93 22.99
CA ARG A 757 1.71 3.83 21.98
C ARG A 757 0.25 3.51 21.60
N ASN A 758 -0.42 2.63 22.32
CA ASN A 758 -1.78 2.19 22.01
C ASN A 758 -2.86 3.18 22.44
N HIS A 759 -2.50 4.16 23.24
CA HIS A 759 -3.37 5.21 23.74
C HIS A 759 -3.24 6.48 22.90
N VAL A 760 -4.27 6.85 22.14
CA VAL A 760 -4.27 8.02 21.27
C VAL A 760 -5.38 8.98 21.67
N LEU A 761 -5.03 10.25 21.80
CA LEU A 761 -5.96 11.37 21.90
C LEU A 761 -6.16 11.99 20.53
N ALA A 762 -7.38 12.11 20.09
CA ALA A 762 -7.73 12.78 18.84
C ALA A 762 -8.67 13.94 19.10
N ALA A 763 -8.42 15.05 18.43
CA ALA A 763 -9.26 16.24 18.53
C ALA A 763 -9.57 16.77 17.12
N ARG A 764 -10.81 17.25 16.94
CA ARG A 764 -11.27 17.86 15.69
C ARG A 764 -12.01 19.14 15.98
N LEU A 765 -11.74 20.19 15.20
CA LEU A 765 -12.48 21.44 15.23
C LEU A 765 -12.82 21.84 13.80
N ASN A 766 -14.10 22.13 13.52
CA ASN A 766 -14.54 22.65 12.24
C ASN A 766 -15.44 23.86 12.44
N VAL A 767 -15.31 24.82 11.56
CA VAL A 767 -16.15 26.01 11.51
C VAL A 767 -16.55 26.29 10.06
N GLY A 768 -17.79 26.69 9.85
CA GLY A 768 -18.27 27.05 8.53
C GLY A 768 -19.26 28.20 8.57
N HIS A 769 -19.20 29.04 7.53
CA HIS A 769 -20.16 30.14 7.33
C HIS A 769 -20.49 30.31 5.85
N GLN A 770 -21.76 30.63 5.56
CA GLN A 770 -22.24 30.90 4.21
C GLN A 770 -22.68 32.35 4.12
N PHE A 771 -21.88 33.17 3.41
CA PHE A 771 -22.25 34.56 3.08
C PHE A 771 -23.18 34.58 1.89
N GLY A 772 -24.09 35.54 1.84
CA GLY A 772 -25.01 35.75 0.73
C GLY A 772 -26.38 36.26 1.16
N GLY A 773 -27.21 36.61 0.18
CA GLY A 773 -28.59 37.02 0.37
C GLY A 773 -29.54 35.81 0.58
N ALA A 774 -30.68 35.82 -0.11
CA ALA A 774 -31.57 34.66 -0.16
C ALA A 774 -31.01 33.60 -1.12
N TYR A 775 -30.96 32.36 -0.68
CA TYR A 775 -30.59 31.18 -1.46
C TYR A 775 -31.32 29.95 -0.89
N PRO A 776 -31.37 28.81 -1.62
CA PRO A 776 -32.11 27.63 -1.17
C PRO A 776 -31.66 27.18 0.22
N VAL A 777 -32.59 26.98 1.11
CA VAL A 777 -32.32 26.48 2.48
C VAL A 777 -31.66 25.13 2.44
N SER A 778 -31.98 24.29 1.45
CA SER A 778 -31.34 23.00 1.20
C SER A 778 -29.83 23.06 0.95
N ASN A 779 -29.29 24.24 0.66
CA ASN A 779 -27.86 24.42 0.49
C ASN A 779 -27.15 24.83 1.82
N ARG A 780 -27.88 25.02 2.90
CA ARG A 780 -27.33 25.28 4.23
C ARG A 780 -26.72 24.02 4.84
N PHE A 781 -25.92 24.22 5.87
CA PHE A 781 -25.28 23.12 6.57
C PHE A 781 -26.30 22.29 7.37
N VAL A 782 -26.17 20.99 7.29
CA VAL A 782 -26.86 20.02 8.13
C VAL A 782 -25.91 19.63 9.25
N VAL A 783 -26.27 19.91 10.50
CA VAL A 783 -25.54 19.52 11.70
C VAL A 783 -26.24 18.31 12.32
N GLY A 784 -25.52 17.32 12.82
CA GLY A 784 -26.14 16.11 13.42
C GLY A 784 -25.32 14.86 13.15
N GLN A 785 -25.97 13.72 13.07
CA GLN A 785 -25.32 12.44 12.76
C GLN A 785 -25.13 12.24 11.25
N THR A 786 -24.69 13.29 10.56
CA THR A 786 -24.50 13.27 9.11
C THR A 786 -23.27 12.43 8.71
N PRO A 787 -23.17 11.99 7.45
CA PRO A 787 -21.95 11.40 6.93
C PRO A 787 -20.82 12.43 6.74
N ASN A 788 -21.12 13.73 6.82
CA ASN A 788 -20.12 14.79 6.72
C ASN A 788 -19.43 14.98 8.07
N GLU A 789 -18.16 14.63 8.13
CA GLU A 789 -17.34 14.75 9.35
C GLU A 789 -17.35 16.17 9.93
N ALA A 790 -17.32 17.21 9.09
CA ALA A 790 -17.23 18.60 9.53
C ALA A 790 -18.42 19.04 10.38
N THR A 791 -19.63 18.53 10.07
CA THR A 791 -20.86 18.90 10.75
C THR A 791 -21.41 17.79 11.64
N MET A 792 -20.65 16.69 11.81
CA MET A 792 -21.08 15.53 12.58
C MET A 792 -21.05 15.78 14.08
N VAL A 793 -22.17 15.48 14.75
CA VAL A 793 -22.33 15.47 16.22
C VAL A 793 -23.04 14.17 16.61
N ARG A 794 -22.27 13.23 17.15
CA ARG A 794 -22.78 11.89 17.53
C ARG A 794 -23.77 12.00 18.70
N GLY A 795 -24.73 11.11 18.77
CA GLY A 795 -25.78 11.16 19.79
C GLY A 795 -26.94 12.08 19.46
N TYR A 796 -26.91 12.78 18.31
CA TYR A 796 -28.00 13.55 17.77
C TYR A 796 -28.43 13.00 16.43
N ARG A 797 -29.72 13.12 16.09
CA ARG A 797 -30.25 12.83 14.76
C ARG A 797 -30.17 14.09 13.90
N ASP A 798 -30.15 13.96 12.58
CA ASP A 798 -30.16 15.11 11.66
C ASP A 798 -31.46 15.96 11.82
N SER A 799 -32.55 15.33 12.26
CA SER A 799 -33.82 16.01 12.55
C SER A 799 -33.82 16.80 13.88
N ASP A 800 -32.76 16.67 14.68
CA ASP A 800 -32.65 17.41 15.95
C ASP A 800 -32.19 18.85 15.76
N PHE A 801 -31.74 19.18 14.55
CA PHE A 801 -31.20 20.50 14.18
C PHE A 801 -31.95 21.09 12.97
N ASP A 802 -32.03 22.40 12.97
CA ASP A 802 -32.40 23.15 11.78
C ASP A 802 -31.23 23.37 10.83
N LEU A 803 -31.54 23.69 9.57
CA LEU A 803 -30.53 23.95 8.55
C LEU A 803 -29.80 25.28 8.82
N SER A 804 -28.51 25.25 9.01
CA SER A 804 -27.72 26.36 9.54
C SER A 804 -26.88 27.06 8.48
N ARG A 805 -26.75 28.40 8.60
CA ARG A 805 -25.76 29.20 7.81
C ARG A 805 -24.39 29.19 8.41
N THR A 806 -24.29 28.96 9.72
CA THR A 806 -23.03 29.00 10.45
C THR A 806 -23.01 27.83 11.42
N TYR A 807 -21.90 27.16 11.48
CA TYR A 807 -21.68 26.10 12.46
C TYR A 807 -20.26 26.17 13.03
N ALA A 808 -20.10 25.63 14.21
CA ALA A 808 -18.82 25.23 14.80
C ALA A 808 -19.00 23.88 15.49
N THR A 809 -18.16 22.92 15.17
CA THR A 809 -18.19 21.58 15.77
C THR A 809 -16.80 21.28 16.35
N ALA A 810 -16.79 20.67 17.53
CA ALA A 810 -15.59 20.11 18.12
C ALA A 810 -15.88 18.66 18.55
N ALA A 811 -14.93 17.78 18.29
CA ALA A 811 -15.01 16.40 18.72
C ALA A 811 -13.68 16.00 19.38
N PHE A 812 -13.77 15.26 20.47
CA PHE A 812 -12.65 14.70 21.19
C PHE A 812 -12.82 13.21 21.31
N GLU A 813 -11.77 12.45 21.03
CA GLU A 813 -11.76 10.99 21.18
C GLU A 813 -10.54 10.56 21.98
N TYR A 814 -10.77 9.65 22.90
CA TYR A 814 -9.75 8.79 23.46
C TYR A 814 -9.89 7.42 22.81
N ARG A 815 -8.83 6.94 22.22
CA ARG A 815 -8.73 5.68 21.47
C ARG A 815 -7.76 4.74 22.16
N TYR A 816 -8.16 3.48 22.28
CA TYR A 816 -7.28 2.43 22.76
C TYR A 816 -7.24 1.31 21.73
N ASP A 817 -6.06 1.08 21.17
CA ASP A 817 -5.81 0.02 20.21
C ASP A 817 -5.45 -1.27 20.94
N PHE A 818 -6.24 -2.32 20.78
CA PHE A 818 -5.99 -3.62 21.39
C PHE A 818 -4.91 -4.44 20.67
N GLU A 819 -4.41 -3.98 19.53
CA GLU A 819 -3.44 -4.71 18.68
C GLU A 819 -3.87 -6.16 18.37
N LEU A 820 -5.17 -6.41 18.36
CA LEU A 820 -5.74 -7.72 18.08
C LEU A 820 -5.67 -7.99 16.59
N SER A 821 -4.57 -8.61 16.17
CA SER A 821 -4.36 -9.01 14.79
C SER A 821 -4.86 -10.43 14.57
N THR A 822 -5.74 -10.62 13.59
CA THR A 822 -6.20 -11.92 13.11
C THR A 822 -6.06 -11.96 11.57
N ILE A 823 -6.44 -13.07 10.95
CA ILE A 823 -6.40 -13.23 9.48
C ILE A 823 -7.19 -12.14 8.74
N ALA A 824 -8.28 -11.66 9.30
CA ALA A 824 -9.19 -10.70 8.68
C ALA A 824 -9.25 -9.35 9.42
N THR A 825 -8.71 -9.27 10.63
CA THR A 825 -8.73 -8.08 11.48
C THR A 825 -7.32 -7.61 11.71
N GLN A 826 -7.00 -6.37 11.32
CA GLN A 826 -5.69 -5.78 11.57
C GLN A 826 -5.59 -5.27 13.00
N THR A 827 -6.66 -4.62 13.49
CA THR A 827 -6.75 -4.17 14.88
C THR A 827 -8.19 -3.85 15.28
N VAL A 828 -8.44 -3.83 16.59
CA VAL A 828 -9.70 -3.40 17.22
C VAL A 828 -9.39 -2.21 18.12
N ILE A 829 -10.10 -1.11 17.93
CA ILE A 829 -9.90 0.13 18.66
C ILE A 829 -11.17 0.42 19.49
N ALA A 830 -11.03 0.52 20.80
CA ALA A 830 -12.08 1.08 21.68
C ALA A 830 -12.01 2.59 21.66
N ILE A 831 -13.17 3.24 21.69
CA ILE A 831 -13.26 4.69 21.56
C ILE A 831 -14.21 5.21 22.65
N ALA A 832 -13.79 6.24 23.35
CA ALA A 832 -14.66 7.10 24.14
C ALA A 832 -14.64 8.50 23.51
N PHE A 833 -15.79 9.11 23.35
CA PHE A 833 -15.88 10.40 22.67
C PHE A 833 -16.76 11.42 23.40
N ALA A 834 -16.46 12.69 23.12
CA ALA A 834 -17.31 13.83 23.47
C ALA A 834 -17.36 14.80 22.30
N ASP A 835 -18.57 15.16 21.87
CA ASP A 835 -18.81 16.10 20.77
C ASP A 835 -19.53 17.33 21.29
N VAL A 836 -19.19 18.50 20.74
CA VAL A 836 -19.85 19.78 21.02
C VAL A 836 -20.11 20.48 19.69
N ALA A 837 -21.30 21.03 19.53
CA ALA A 837 -21.63 21.83 18.38
C ALA A 837 -22.33 23.12 18.77
N TRP A 838 -22.10 24.14 17.97
CA TRP A 838 -22.84 25.38 17.95
C TRP A 838 -23.31 25.65 16.53
N ALA A 839 -24.56 26.09 16.37
CA ALA A 839 -25.12 26.42 15.07
C ALA A 839 -26.00 27.65 15.19
N SER A 840 -26.03 28.52 14.18
CA SER A 840 -26.79 29.76 14.19
C SER A 840 -27.32 30.15 12.81
N GLY A 841 -28.13 31.19 12.80
CA GLY A 841 -28.65 31.82 11.57
C GLY A 841 -29.92 31.17 11.02
N VAL A 842 -30.60 30.37 11.79
CA VAL A 842 -31.89 29.74 11.43
C VAL A 842 -32.97 30.28 12.34
N PRO A 843 -34.13 30.79 11.76
CA PRO A 843 -35.30 31.16 12.52
C PRO A 843 -35.82 29.95 13.34
N GLY A 844 -36.28 30.20 14.59
CA GLY A 844 -36.73 29.14 15.47
C GLY A 844 -35.70 28.59 16.44
N PHE A 845 -34.41 28.85 16.23
CA PHE A 845 -33.34 28.39 17.11
C PHE A 845 -33.39 29.06 18.51
N GLU A 846 -33.97 30.27 18.57
CA GLU A 846 -34.14 31.01 19.83
C GLU A 846 -35.11 30.33 20.81
N GLU A 847 -35.99 29.47 20.32
CA GLU A 847 -37.00 28.76 21.13
C GLU A 847 -36.43 27.54 21.88
N TYR A 848 -35.30 26.98 21.43
CA TYR A 848 -34.67 25.80 22.04
C TYR A 848 -33.64 26.12 23.14
N GLY A 849 -33.47 27.39 23.52
CA GLY A 849 -32.51 27.81 24.53
C GLY A 849 -31.10 28.05 23.97
N ALA A 850 -30.05 27.55 24.58
CA ALA A 850 -28.69 27.77 24.11
C ALA A 850 -28.41 27.03 22.79
N PRO A 851 -27.85 27.68 21.77
CA PRO A 851 -27.50 27.06 20.49
C PRO A 851 -26.29 26.12 20.57
N VAL A 852 -25.99 25.61 21.76
CA VAL A 852 -24.85 24.70 22.03
C VAL A 852 -25.39 23.32 22.35
N PHE A 853 -24.88 22.34 21.62
CA PHE A 853 -25.28 20.94 21.72
C PHE A 853 -24.05 20.14 22.17
N ALA A 854 -24.21 19.30 23.16
CA ALA A 854 -23.16 18.44 23.67
C ALA A 854 -23.63 16.99 23.77
N SER A 855 -22.75 16.08 23.47
CA SER A 855 -22.96 14.64 23.58
C SER A 855 -21.70 13.93 24.05
N ALA A 856 -21.88 12.72 24.55
CA ALA A 856 -20.79 11.83 24.89
C ALA A 856 -21.20 10.39 24.58
N GLY A 857 -20.22 9.53 24.34
CA GLY A 857 -20.53 8.16 23.99
C GLY A 857 -19.31 7.26 23.91
N VAL A 858 -19.57 6.05 23.47
CA VAL A 858 -18.54 5.03 23.27
C VAL A 858 -18.66 4.45 21.87
N GLY A 859 -17.55 3.95 21.35
CA GLY A 859 -17.52 3.31 20.05
C GLY A 859 -16.50 2.19 19.99
N VAL A 860 -16.60 1.40 18.95
CA VAL A 860 -15.61 0.37 18.58
C VAL A 860 -15.34 0.49 17.09
N GLN A 861 -14.08 0.51 16.74
CA GLN A 861 -13.63 0.46 15.35
C GLN A 861 -12.87 -0.85 15.12
N VAL A 862 -13.20 -1.54 14.05
CA VAL A 862 -12.54 -2.77 13.63
C VAL A 862 -11.90 -2.50 12.27
N ASN A 863 -10.58 -2.53 12.23
CA ASN A 863 -9.84 -2.36 11.00
C ASN A 863 -9.67 -3.74 10.35
N LEU A 864 -10.14 -3.86 9.13
CA LEU A 864 -10.14 -5.10 8.39
C LEU A 864 -9.01 -5.10 7.35
N GLY A 865 -8.41 -6.27 7.16
CA GLY A 865 -7.42 -6.49 6.10
C GLY A 865 -7.40 -7.96 5.71
N PHE A 866 -7.27 -8.26 4.45
CA PHE A 866 -7.21 -9.62 3.96
C PHE A 866 -6.15 -9.73 2.86
N SER A 867 -5.22 -10.66 3.02
CA SER A 867 -4.20 -10.97 2.01
C SER A 867 -3.37 -9.75 1.54
N GLY A 868 -3.02 -8.84 2.48
CA GLY A 868 -2.29 -7.61 2.15
C GLY A 868 -3.17 -6.50 1.54
N VAL A 869 -4.46 -6.74 1.36
CA VAL A 869 -5.44 -5.74 0.94
C VAL A 869 -6.12 -5.18 2.18
N GLN A 870 -6.00 -3.88 2.37
CA GLN A 870 -6.69 -3.16 3.43
C GLN A 870 -8.14 -2.94 3.03
N LEU A 871 -9.06 -3.34 3.90
CA LEU A 871 -10.49 -3.13 3.74
C LEU A 871 -10.93 -1.91 4.55
N PRO A 872 -12.04 -1.24 4.16
CA PRO A 872 -12.57 -0.15 4.96
C PRO A 872 -12.87 -0.59 6.40
N ALA A 873 -12.51 0.24 7.36
CA ALA A 873 -12.79 -0.02 8.77
C ALA A 873 -14.31 -0.10 9.04
N LEU A 874 -14.70 -0.94 9.97
CA LEU A 874 -16.06 -0.98 10.50
C LEU A 874 -16.11 -0.18 11.80
N ARG A 875 -16.98 0.81 11.90
CA ARG A 875 -17.10 1.64 13.08
C ARG A 875 -18.52 1.60 13.64
N PHE A 876 -18.63 1.39 14.95
CA PHE A 876 -19.85 1.34 15.73
C PHE A 876 -19.79 2.42 16.80
N ASP A 877 -20.70 3.39 16.77
CA ASP A 877 -20.77 4.47 17.78
C ASP A 877 -22.14 4.41 18.47
N TYR A 878 -22.14 4.67 19.78
CA TYR A 878 -23.36 4.83 20.56
C TYR A 878 -23.23 6.10 21.41
N GLY A 879 -23.96 7.14 21.00
CA GLY A 879 -23.85 8.47 21.60
C GLY A 879 -25.12 8.84 22.39
N PHE A 880 -24.93 9.55 23.48
CA PHE A 880 -25.96 10.06 24.36
C PHE A 880 -25.96 11.58 24.32
N SER A 881 -27.15 12.18 24.32
CA SER A 881 -27.32 13.63 24.39
C SER A 881 -28.55 13.97 25.22
N GLU A 882 -28.74 15.24 25.53
CA GLU A 882 -29.91 15.72 26.26
C GLU A 882 -31.22 15.38 25.52
N ARG A 883 -31.22 15.49 24.18
CA ARG A 883 -32.38 15.17 23.35
C ARG A 883 -32.61 13.67 23.16
N ASN A 884 -31.54 12.90 23.19
CA ASN A 884 -31.58 11.44 23.04
C ASN A 884 -30.96 10.74 24.23
N PRO A 885 -31.61 10.78 25.43
CA PRO A 885 -31.06 10.18 26.63
C PRO A 885 -30.98 8.64 26.57
N THR A 886 -31.74 8.01 25.69
CA THR A 886 -31.68 6.57 25.40
C THR A 886 -30.56 6.20 24.44
N GLY A 887 -29.87 7.19 23.88
CA GLY A 887 -28.75 7.03 22.94
C GLY A 887 -29.17 6.87 21.49
N VAL A 888 -28.26 7.22 20.61
CA VAL A 888 -28.34 7.02 19.15
C VAL A 888 -27.22 6.12 18.72
N PHE A 889 -27.56 5.04 18.03
CA PHE A 889 -26.61 4.09 17.45
C PHE A 889 -26.29 4.46 16.00
N ALA A 890 -25.03 4.37 15.63
CA ALA A 890 -24.58 4.47 14.26
C ALA A 890 -23.58 3.35 13.94
N PHE A 891 -23.74 2.77 12.77
CA PHE A 891 -22.77 1.88 12.14
C PHE A 891 -22.27 2.52 10.86
N ARG A 892 -20.98 2.51 10.64
CA ARG A 892 -20.35 3.09 9.45
C ARG A 892 -19.24 2.18 8.92
N VAL A 893 -19.01 2.23 7.62
CA VAL A 893 -17.93 1.57 6.94
C VAL A 893 -16.99 2.66 6.41
N GLY A 894 -15.73 2.62 6.82
CA GLY A 894 -14.71 3.62 6.51
C GLY A 894 -14.25 4.40 7.75
N THR A 895 -13.27 5.25 7.58
CA THR A 895 -12.75 6.13 8.64
C THR A 895 -13.69 7.30 8.86
N VAL A 896 -13.93 7.66 10.11
CA VAL A 896 -14.94 8.66 10.50
C VAL A 896 -14.33 9.88 11.21
N PHE A 897 -13.00 9.92 11.41
CA PHE A 897 -12.40 10.99 12.19
C PHE A 897 -11.20 11.61 11.48
#